data_dfaf270939f42b034c0a0b1b8461dc32
#
_entry.id   dfaf270939f42b034c0a0b1b8461dc32
#
_cell.length_a   1.000
_cell.length_b   1.000
_cell.length_c   1.000
_cell.angle_alpha   90.00
_cell.angle_beta   90.00
_cell.angle_gamma   90.00
#
_symmetry.space_group_name_H-M   'P 1'
#
loop_
_entity.id
_entity.type
_entity.pdbx_description
1 polymer ?
#
loop_
_entity_poly.entity_id
_entity_poly.type
_entity_poly.pdbx_seq_one_letter_code
_entity_poly.pdbx_strand_id
1 'polypeptide(L)'
;GIKIYDPTSGSGSLLINIGHSVAKRMNNSDNIKYYAQELKENTYNLTRMNLVMRGIKPDNIVTRNADTLEEDWPYFDDTNPEATYDPLYVDAVVSNPPYSQNWNPTDKANDARYNRYGVAPKGKADYAFLLHDLFHVKPDGIMSIVLPHGVLFRGGEEGEIRKNLVEYNNIDTIIGLPANIFYGTGIPTIVMVLKQKKDNDDVLIIDASKGFMKEGKNNKLRACDIKKIVDTVRERKTIHKYSKVVSREEIRNNDYNLNIPRYVDSSEEAEHWDIYASMYGGIPKEEINTLNEYWDVFPNLKEALFKETNSKYVELKVDDIKESVKQNSDVEKFEEQFKNAFDSFDAFLKKNLIEDIDNIQITKEEEIITEDVFNRLANVPLIDKYKAYQLIDEEWHEVSTDLEMIQTEGLTCVKKVDPNMVVKNKKEVQEGWVGHIISFELVQSTLLKEDKEALTHTNNLISEYDSQLSDLVEGISEDDKEEELFNEAGDAFVPKELDKKVKEIQEQITSPEIEALQHYLELSKKADKESFVHNNPQVAWNKMDCNNGSYSKSVVNNYIKTLREEHTFDEDSYEYILCKASSILEKQKSLKSQVKKDAEALEKKTKKTIESLTDEQVNYLLNKKWIESLIDNLFKLPVEIVDGLIKNIEALQKKYETTYFDIEKEIKETEASLCSMIDDLVGDEYDMKGLSELKSLLSGE
;
A
#
# COMPACT_ATOMS: atom_id res chain seq x y z
N GLY A 1 -33.63 16.80 20.03
CA GLY A 1 -32.36 16.35 19.49
C GLY A 1 -32.25 14.83 19.45
N ILE A 2 -31.32 14.32 18.68
CA ILE A 2 -31.00 12.88 18.61
C ILE A 2 -30.29 12.48 19.91
N LYS A 3 -30.70 11.37 20.50
CA LYS A 3 -30.07 10.77 21.69
C LYS A 3 -29.29 9.51 21.26
N ILE A 4 -28.03 9.44 21.66
CA ILE A 4 -27.15 8.30 21.38
C ILE A 4 -26.61 7.76 22.71
N TYR A 5 -26.60 6.44 22.88
CA TYR A 5 -26.16 5.78 24.11
C TYR A 5 -25.11 4.71 23.86
N ASP A 6 -24.06 4.73 24.67
CA ASP A 6 -23.06 3.65 24.76
C ASP A 6 -22.99 3.17 26.21
N PRO A 7 -23.54 1.97 26.52
CA PRO A 7 -23.56 1.41 27.88
C PRO A 7 -22.21 0.83 28.34
N THR A 8 -21.23 0.75 27.44
CA THR A 8 -19.88 0.21 27.70
C THR A 8 -18.83 1.11 27.07
N SER A 9 -18.90 2.41 27.38
CA SER A 9 -18.31 3.47 26.57
C SER A 9 -16.79 3.42 26.40
N GLY A 10 -16.07 2.76 27.31
CA GLY A 10 -14.63 2.65 27.22
C GLY A 10 -13.96 4.03 27.13
N SER A 11 -13.32 4.34 26.00
CA SER A 11 -12.74 5.67 25.73
C SER A 11 -13.73 6.69 25.14
N GLY A 12 -14.97 6.29 24.86
CA GLY A 12 -15.98 7.11 24.17
C GLY A 12 -15.84 7.13 22.64
N SER A 13 -14.96 6.31 22.06
CA SER A 13 -14.67 6.34 20.63
C SER A 13 -15.88 6.03 19.75
N LEU A 14 -16.74 5.09 20.13
CA LEU A 14 -17.95 4.77 19.37
C LEU A 14 -18.92 5.96 19.35
N LEU A 15 -19.14 6.62 20.50
CA LEU A 15 -19.99 7.81 20.58
C LEU A 15 -19.48 8.95 19.70
N ILE A 16 -18.17 9.19 19.72
CA ILE A 16 -17.54 10.22 18.91
C ILE A 16 -17.75 9.92 17.43
N ASN A 17 -17.47 8.69 16.99
CA ASN A 17 -17.57 8.30 15.57
C ASN A 17 -19.01 8.31 15.05
N ILE A 18 -19.96 7.82 15.83
CA ILE A 18 -21.37 7.90 15.43
C ILE A 18 -21.88 9.35 15.44
N GLY A 19 -21.45 10.16 16.41
CA GLY A 19 -21.72 11.58 16.46
C GLY A 19 -21.25 12.31 15.20
N HIS A 20 -20.02 12.04 14.75
CA HIS A 20 -19.51 12.56 13.48
C HIS A 20 -20.34 12.11 12.28
N SER A 21 -20.69 10.83 12.21
CA SER A 21 -21.49 10.29 11.10
C SER A 21 -22.91 10.86 11.04
N VAL A 22 -23.52 11.11 12.18
CA VAL A 22 -24.85 11.74 12.29
C VAL A 22 -24.76 13.24 11.96
N ALA A 23 -23.74 13.93 12.46
CA ALA A 23 -23.52 15.36 12.23
C ALA A 23 -23.33 15.68 10.73
N LYS A 24 -22.65 14.80 9.97
CA LYS A 24 -22.50 14.91 8.50
C LYS A 24 -23.86 15.06 7.77
N ARG A 25 -24.92 14.51 8.33
CA ARG A 25 -26.28 14.48 7.75
C ARG A 25 -27.23 15.50 8.35
N MET A 26 -26.82 16.18 9.41
CA MET A 26 -27.60 17.18 10.12
C MET A 26 -27.09 18.59 9.80
N ASN A 27 -28.03 19.55 9.78
CA ASN A 27 -27.66 20.96 9.63
C ASN A 27 -27.06 21.59 10.91
N ASN A 28 -27.20 20.91 12.06
CA ASN A 28 -26.68 21.38 13.35
C ASN A 28 -26.24 20.19 14.21
N SER A 29 -24.93 20.01 14.37
CA SER A 29 -24.31 18.96 15.20
C SER A 29 -24.55 19.14 16.71
N ASP A 30 -24.90 20.37 17.17
CA ASP A 30 -25.18 20.64 18.56
C ASP A 30 -26.50 20.03 19.04
N ASN A 31 -27.29 19.45 18.15
CA ASN A 31 -28.59 18.83 18.47
C ASN A 31 -28.46 17.33 18.78
N ILE A 32 -27.27 16.85 19.14
CA ILE A 32 -27.03 15.47 19.56
C ILE A 32 -26.72 15.43 21.05
N LYS A 33 -27.41 14.55 21.79
CA LYS A 33 -27.12 14.22 23.19
C LYS A 33 -26.42 12.85 23.28
N TYR A 34 -25.32 12.83 24.00
CA TYR A 34 -24.46 11.66 24.19
C TYR A 34 -24.62 11.12 25.60
N TYR A 35 -25.08 9.89 25.72
CA TYR A 35 -25.20 9.17 26.98
C TYR A 35 -24.10 8.09 27.02
N ALA A 36 -23.31 8.03 28.07
CA ALA A 36 -22.25 7.07 28.27
C ALA A 36 -22.27 6.45 29.65
N GLN A 37 -22.15 5.14 29.74
CA GLN A 37 -22.00 4.43 31.00
C GLN A 37 -20.70 3.59 30.95
N GLU A 38 -19.94 3.61 32.04
CA GLU A 38 -18.67 2.87 32.14
C GLU A 38 -18.46 2.43 33.60
N LEU A 39 -18.06 1.16 33.79
CA LEU A 39 -17.84 0.58 35.09
C LEU A 39 -16.57 1.11 35.77
N LYS A 40 -15.47 1.23 35.01
CA LYS A 40 -14.15 1.62 35.54
C LYS A 40 -14.04 3.15 35.61
N GLU A 41 -13.82 3.69 36.79
CA GLU A 41 -13.74 5.13 37.03
C GLU A 41 -12.69 5.85 36.14
N ASN A 42 -11.50 5.27 35.99
CA ASN A 42 -10.46 5.86 35.14
C ASN A 42 -10.90 5.94 33.67
N THR A 43 -11.55 4.89 33.16
CA THR A 43 -12.07 4.83 31.80
C THR A 43 -13.27 5.74 31.61
N TYR A 44 -14.15 5.83 32.62
CA TYR A 44 -15.23 6.79 32.66
C TYR A 44 -14.75 8.25 32.54
N ASN A 45 -13.70 8.61 33.30
CA ASN A 45 -13.10 9.94 33.20
C ASN A 45 -12.48 10.19 31.82
N LEU A 46 -11.86 9.16 31.20
CA LEU A 46 -11.31 9.24 29.85
C LEU A 46 -12.43 9.50 28.81
N THR A 47 -13.58 8.82 28.92
CA THR A 47 -14.74 9.09 28.07
C THR A 47 -15.14 10.57 28.13
N ARG A 48 -15.30 11.11 29.34
CA ARG A 48 -15.68 12.52 29.54
C ARG A 48 -14.68 13.50 28.92
N MET A 49 -13.38 13.26 29.16
CA MET A 49 -12.31 14.07 28.59
C MET A 49 -12.34 14.04 27.07
N ASN A 50 -12.45 12.86 26.47
CA ASN A 50 -12.45 12.72 25.02
C ASN A 50 -13.65 13.42 24.36
N LEU A 51 -14.83 13.31 24.93
CA LEU A 51 -16.03 14.00 24.44
C LEU A 51 -15.86 15.53 24.48
N VAL A 52 -15.35 16.06 25.59
CA VAL A 52 -15.11 17.52 25.73
C VAL A 52 -14.00 17.99 24.77
N MET A 53 -12.88 17.25 24.67
CA MET A 53 -11.78 17.61 23.78
C MET A 53 -12.17 17.59 22.29
N ARG A 54 -13.21 16.84 21.93
CA ARG A 54 -13.78 16.83 20.57
C ARG A 54 -14.80 17.96 20.33
N GLY A 55 -14.91 18.91 21.26
CA GLY A 55 -15.75 20.10 21.12
C GLY A 55 -17.23 19.86 21.38
N ILE A 56 -17.62 18.70 21.95
CA ILE A 56 -19.02 18.44 22.33
C ILE A 56 -19.35 19.30 23.54
N LYS A 57 -20.43 20.05 23.43
CA LYS A 57 -20.89 20.94 24.53
C LYS A 57 -21.20 20.12 25.80
N PRO A 58 -20.80 20.58 27.00
CA PRO A 58 -21.06 19.88 28.26
C PRO A 58 -22.53 19.54 28.50
N ASP A 59 -23.45 20.39 28.08
CA ASP A 59 -24.90 20.18 28.21
C ASP A 59 -25.42 19.01 27.36
N ASN A 60 -24.65 18.58 26.40
CA ASN A 60 -24.93 17.44 25.52
C ASN A 60 -24.27 16.15 26.00
N ILE A 61 -23.47 16.17 27.06
CA ILE A 61 -22.77 15.03 27.63
C ILE A 61 -23.40 14.58 28.91
N VAL A 62 -23.96 13.37 28.94
CA VAL A 62 -24.55 12.76 30.12
C VAL A 62 -23.85 11.45 30.40
N THR A 63 -23.09 11.36 31.48
CA THR A 63 -22.26 10.21 31.79
C THR A 63 -22.55 9.64 33.17
N ARG A 64 -22.35 8.31 33.31
CA ARG A 64 -22.58 7.59 34.56
C ARG A 64 -21.45 6.57 34.79
N ASN A 65 -20.91 6.54 36.00
CA ASN A 65 -19.98 5.51 36.44
C ASN A 65 -20.74 4.46 37.23
N ALA A 66 -21.11 3.37 36.57
CA ALA A 66 -21.89 2.28 37.16
C ALA A 66 -21.78 1.01 36.35
N ASP A 67 -22.11 -0.14 36.95
CA ASP A 67 -22.25 -1.42 36.29
C ASP A 67 -23.55 -1.47 35.49
N THR A 68 -23.43 -1.54 34.16
CA THR A 68 -24.56 -1.56 33.23
C THR A 68 -25.55 -2.69 33.47
N LEU A 69 -25.04 -3.85 33.87
CA LEU A 69 -25.89 -5.04 34.08
C LEU A 69 -26.59 -5.04 35.46
N GLU A 70 -26.01 -4.37 36.46
CA GLU A 70 -26.58 -4.28 37.80
C GLU A 70 -27.40 -3.01 37.99
N GLU A 71 -26.97 -1.90 37.42
CA GLU A 71 -27.60 -0.61 37.55
C GLU A 71 -28.12 -0.12 36.20
N ASP A 72 -29.46 -0.15 36.07
CA ASP A 72 -30.13 0.32 34.86
C ASP A 72 -30.02 1.84 34.69
N TRP A 73 -30.28 2.34 33.52
CA TRP A 73 -30.28 3.78 33.21
C TRP A 73 -31.68 4.30 32.86
N PRO A 74 -32.08 5.50 33.34
CA PRO A 74 -31.41 6.32 34.35
C PRO A 74 -31.48 5.71 35.75
N TYR A 75 -30.59 6.18 36.62
CA TYR A 75 -30.61 5.79 38.02
C TYR A 75 -31.93 6.24 38.66
N PHE A 76 -32.51 5.42 39.55
CA PHE A 76 -33.66 5.73 40.35
C PHE A 76 -33.27 5.93 41.82
N ASP A 77 -34.10 6.60 42.59
CA ASP A 77 -33.90 6.80 44.01
C ASP A 77 -34.15 5.49 44.76
N ASP A 78 -33.10 4.94 45.41
CA ASP A 78 -33.14 3.68 46.16
C ASP A 78 -34.19 3.68 47.29
N THR A 79 -34.57 4.86 47.77
CA THR A 79 -35.60 4.98 48.79
C THR A 79 -37.03 4.87 48.26
N ASN A 80 -37.21 5.08 46.96
CA ASN A 80 -38.50 4.97 46.29
C ASN A 80 -38.34 4.60 44.82
N PRO A 81 -37.81 3.40 44.52
CA PRO A 81 -37.45 3.00 43.16
C PRO A 81 -38.66 2.91 42.20
N GLU A 82 -39.81 2.46 42.70
CA GLU A 82 -41.01 2.29 41.86
C GLU A 82 -41.55 3.62 41.34
N ALA A 83 -41.53 4.67 42.19
CA ALA A 83 -42.07 5.98 41.85
C ALA A 83 -41.08 6.88 41.07
N THR A 84 -39.77 6.59 41.17
CA THR A 84 -38.71 7.41 40.56
C THR A 84 -38.06 6.81 39.34
N TYR A 85 -38.43 5.57 39.01
CA TYR A 85 -37.89 4.89 37.81
C TYR A 85 -38.43 5.54 36.52
N ASP A 86 -37.53 6.13 35.75
CA ASP A 86 -37.80 6.73 34.44
C ASP A 86 -36.76 6.24 33.42
N PRO A 87 -37.08 5.13 32.70
CA PRO A 87 -36.10 4.50 31.81
C PRO A 87 -35.67 5.44 30.67
N LEU A 88 -34.38 5.46 30.40
CA LEU A 88 -33.83 6.17 29.26
C LEU A 88 -34.24 5.48 27.95
N TYR A 89 -34.80 6.22 27.00
CA TYR A 89 -35.02 5.79 25.62
C TYR A 89 -34.29 6.68 24.66
N VAL A 90 -33.53 6.06 23.73
CA VAL A 90 -32.64 6.76 22.81
C VAL A 90 -32.90 6.37 21.35
N ASP A 91 -32.46 7.20 20.42
CA ASP A 91 -32.62 6.98 18.98
C ASP A 91 -31.62 5.95 18.47
N ALA A 92 -30.41 5.91 19.05
CA ALA A 92 -29.41 4.94 18.70
C ALA A 92 -28.62 4.44 19.92
N VAL A 93 -28.34 3.13 19.96
CA VAL A 93 -27.39 2.50 20.88
C VAL A 93 -26.24 1.88 20.09
N VAL A 94 -25.02 2.14 20.56
CA VAL A 94 -23.81 1.49 20.04
C VAL A 94 -23.02 0.93 21.20
N SER A 95 -22.58 -0.32 21.11
CA SER A 95 -21.78 -0.90 22.18
C SER A 95 -20.75 -1.93 21.67
N ASN A 96 -19.66 -2.00 22.39
CA ASN A 96 -18.66 -3.07 22.26
C ASN A 96 -18.35 -3.59 23.67
N PRO A 97 -19.22 -4.45 24.21
CA PRO A 97 -19.09 -4.96 25.58
C PRO A 97 -17.92 -5.93 25.71
N PRO A 98 -17.44 -6.19 26.94
CA PRO A 98 -16.44 -7.22 27.18
C PRO A 98 -17.02 -8.61 26.83
N TYR A 99 -16.29 -9.37 25.98
CA TYR A 99 -16.79 -10.65 25.46
C TYR A 99 -16.78 -11.76 26.52
N SER A 100 -17.86 -12.51 26.57
CA SER A 100 -18.01 -13.71 27.42
C SER A 100 -17.67 -13.45 28.90
N GLN A 101 -18.02 -12.28 29.40
CA GLN A 101 -17.81 -11.88 30.80
C GLN A 101 -18.79 -12.64 31.73
N ASN A 102 -18.33 -13.00 32.93
CA ASN A 102 -19.20 -13.47 34.00
C ASN A 102 -20.09 -12.33 34.53
N TRP A 103 -21.32 -12.64 34.85
CA TRP A 103 -22.26 -11.68 35.44
C TRP A 103 -23.18 -12.37 36.45
N ASN A 104 -24.03 -11.62 37.17
CA ASN A 104 -24.99 -12.16 38.13
C ASN A 104 -26.39 -12.20 37.52
N PRO A 105 -26.92 -13.33 37.10
CA PRO A 105 -28.27 -13.47 36.58
C PRO A 105 -29.35 -13.63 37.68
N THR A 106 -28.97 -13.67 38.98
CA THR A 106 -29.90 -13.87 40.08
C THR A 106 -30.96 -12.76 40.12
N ASP A 107 -32.22 -13.15 40.26
CA ASP A 107 -33.40 -12.26 40.31
C ASP A 107 -33.66 -11.40 39.05
N LYS A 108 -32.91 -11.65 37.96
CA LYS A 108 -33.06 -10.92 36.69
C LYS A 108 -34.24 -11.42 35.83
N ALA A 109 -34.86 -12.55 36.16
CA ALA A 109 -36.00 -13.04 35.39
C ALA A 109 -37.21 -12.12 35.32
N ASN A 110 -37.36 -11.27 36.32
CA ASN A 110 -38.44 -10.25 36.39
C ASN A 110 -37.99 -8.85 35.95
N ASP A 111 -36.70 -8.68 35.63
CA ASP A 111 -36.17 -7.42 35.12
C ASP A 111 -36.75 -7.13 33.74
N ALA A 112 -37.28 -5.93 33.52
CA ALA A 112 -37.93 -5.53 32.30
C ALA A 112 -37.06 -5.66 31.05
N ARG A 113 -35.73 -5.62 31.21
CA ARG A 113 -34.75 -5.82 30.13
C ARG A 113 -34.70 -7.26 29.61
N TYR A 114 -34.96 -8.24 30.49
CA TYR A 114 -34.74 -9.67 30.21
C TYR A 114 -36.02 -10.51 30.18
N ASN A 115 -37.05 -10.12 30.92
CA ASN A 115 -38.26 -10.95 31.17
C ASN A 115 -38.94 -11.45 29.90
N ARG A 116 -38.88 -10.70 28.80
CA ARG A 116 -39.50 -11.05 27.53
C ARG A 116 -38.69 -12.06 26.72
N TYR A 117 -37.36 -12.04 26.84
CA TYR A 117 -36.46 -12.79 25.97
C TYR A 117 -35.81 -13.97 26.66
N GLY A 118 -35.57 -13.88 27.94
CA GLY A 118 -34.84 -14.86 28.77
C GLY A 118 -33.59 -14.22 29.39
N VAL A 119 -33.01 -14.94 30.35
CA VAL A 119 -31.83 -14.49 31.09
C VAL A 119 -30.59 -15.19 30.55
N ALA A 120 -29.56 -14.43 30.24
CA ALA A 120 -28.29 -14.95 29.74
C ALA A 120 -27.58 -15.85 30.79
N PRO A 121 -26.77 -16.82 30.38
CA PRO A 121 -26.06 -17.71 31.30
C PRO A 121 -25.04 -16.95 32.14
N LYS A 122 -24.82 -17.34 33.40
CA LYS A 122 -23.91 -16.71 34.36
C LYS A 122 -22.49 -16.52 33.81
N GLY A 123 -21.99 -17.44 33.01
CA GLY A 123 -20.64 -17.40 32.48
C GLY A 123 -20.46 -16.54 31.22
N LYS A 124 -21.56 -16.00 30.65
CA LYS A 124 -21.52 -15.30 29.37
C LYS A 124 -22.60 -14.20 29.32
N ALA A 125 -22.20 -12.98 29.62
CA ALA A 125 -23.07 -11.82 29.62
C ALA A 125 -23.37 -11.25 28.22
N ASP A 126 -22.89 -11.88 27.15
CA ASP A 126 -23.02 -11.35 25.78
C ASP A 126 -24.46 -10.93 25.45
N TYR A 127 -25.43 -11.80 25.67
CA TYR A 127 -26.85 -11.49 25.48
C TYR A 127 -27.45 -10.60 26.58
N ALA A 128 -26.88 -10.55 27.77
CA ALA A 128 -27.34 -9.62 28.79
C ALA A 128 -27.08 -8.17 28.36
N PHE A 129 -25.90 -7.88 27.81
CA PHE A 129 -25.61 -6.57 27.22
C PHE A 129 -26.52 -6.28 26.03
N LEU A 130 -26.69 -7.23 25.12
CA LEU A 130 -27.57 -7.04 23.95
C LEU A 130 -29.00 -6.68 24.36
N LEU A 131 -29.56 -7.38 25.34
CA LEU A 131 -30.93 -7.13 25.82
C LEU A 131 -31.05 -5.82 26.59
N HIS A 132 -30.03 -5.45 27.37
CA HIS A 132 -29.95 -4.11 27.97
C HIS A 132 -29.99 -3.02 26.89
N ASP A 133 -29.14 -3.15 25.86
CA ASP A 133 -29.07 -2.21 24.75
C ASP A 133 -30.42 -2.09 24.04
N LEU A 134 -31.04 -3.21 23.70
CA LEU A 134 -32.31 -3.28 23.01
C LEU A 134 -33.43 -2.63 23.81
N PHE A 135 -33.43 -2.79 25.15
CA PHE A 135 -34.41 -2.18 26.05
C PHE A 135 -34.44 -0.65 25.96
N HIS A 136 -33.27 -0.04 25.78
CA HIS A 136 -33.13 1.42 25.72
C HIS A 136 -33.39 2.02 24.33
N VAL A 137 -33.65 1.20 23.32
CA VAL A 137 -33.92 1.67 21.95
C VAL A 137 -35.38 2.10 21.83
N LYS A 138 -35.65 3.30 21.31
CA LYS A 138 -37.00 3.75 20.94
C LYS A 138 -37.66 2.84 19.92
N PRO A 139 -39.00 2.84 19.77
CA PRO A 139 -39.68 1.99 18.78
C PRO A 139 -39.18 2.13 17.35
N ASP A 140 -38.78 3.33 16.94
CA ASP A 140 -38.20 3.67 15.62
C ASP A 140 -36.67 3.81 15.63
N GLY A 141 -36.06 3.49 16.77
CA GLY A 141 -34.61 3.54 16.95
C GLY A 141 -33.86 2.30 16.44
N ILE A 142 -32.57 2.37 16.49
CA ILE A 142 -31.65 1.33 16.03
C ILE A 142 -30.52 1.08 17.02
N MET A 143 -30.06 -0.15 17.13
CA MET A 143 -28.84 -0.46 17.88
C MET A 143 -27.85 -1.29 17.05
N SER A 144 -26.59 -1.15 17.40
CA SER A 144 -25.49 -1.93 16.83
C SER A 144 -24.56 -2.37 17.95
N ILE A 145 -24.34 -3.67 18.06
CA ILE A 145 -23.51 -4.28 19.10
C ILE A 145 -22.47 -5.21 18.49
N VAL A 146 -21.24 -5.13 19.00
CA VAL A 146 -20.14 -6.04 18.63
C VAL A 146 -20.13 -7.22 19.60
N LEU A 147 -20.18 -8.44 19.08
CA LEU A 147 -20.25 -9.67 19.87
C LEU A 147 -19.29 -10.74 19.30
N PRO A 148 -18.89 -11.73 20.14
CA PRO A 148 -18.17 -12.88 19.63
C PRO A 148 -19.07 -13.74 18.74
N HIS A 149 -18.49 -14.28 17.67
CA HIS A 149 -19.22 -15.09 16.67
C HIS A 149 -20.05 -16.24 17.27
N GLY A 150 -19.60 -16.80 18.39
CA GLY A 150 -20.28 -17.91 19.07
C GLY A 150 -21.73 -17.65 19.48
N VAL A 151 -22.15 -16.37 19.69
CA VAL A 151 -23.53 -16.04 20.03
C VAL A 151 -24.54 -16.48 18.96
N LEU A 152 -24.09 -16.68 17.73
CA LEU A 152 -24.94 -17.06 16.60
C LEU A 152 -25.41 -18.52 16.65
N PHE A 153 -24.72 -19.41 17.38
CA PHE A 153 -24.98 -20.85 17.32
C PHE A 153 -24.94 -21.59 18.66
N ARG A 154 -24.47 -20.97 19.75
CA ARG A 154 -24.48 -21.63 21.05
C ARG A 154 -25.93 -21.93 21.47
N GLY A 155 -26.13 -23.12 22.12
CA GLY A 155 -27.42 -23.56 22.62
C GLY A 155 -27.74 -23.07 24.03
N GLY A 156 -28.68 -23.76 24.73
CA GLY A 156 -29.09 -23.41 26.07
C GLY A 156 -29.83 -22.09 26.15
N GLU A 157 -29.59 -21.33 27.21
CA GLU A 157 -30.21 -20.01 27.45
C GLU A 157 -29.94 -19.01 26.29
N GLU A 158 -28.72 -19.02 25.72
CA GLU A 158 -28.40 -18.18 24.56
C GLU A 158 -29.24 -18.56 23.33
N GLY A 159 -29.49 -19.88 23.11
CA GLY A 159 -30.35 -20.37 22.04
C GLY A 159 -31.79 -19.91 22.19
N GLU A 160 -32.36 -19.92 23.40
CA GLU A 160 -33.73 -19.47 23.69
C GLU A 160 -33.85 -17.94 23.47
N ILE A 161 -32.89 -17.16 23.95
CA ILE A 161 -32.89 -15.71 23.74
C ILE A 161 -32.84 -15.40 22.24
N ARG A 162 -31.95 -16.09 21.49
CA ARG A 162 -31.81 -15.91 20.05
C ARG A 162 -33.10 -16.24 19.31
N LYS A 163 -33.76 -17.34 19.67
CA LYS A 163 -35.08 -17.72 19.15
C LYS A 163 -36.10 -16.61 19.38
N ASN A 164 -36.20 -16.12 20.62
CA ASN A 164 -37.14 -15.06 20.97
C ASN A 164 -36.86 -13.76 20.19
N LEU A 165 -35.58 -13.38 20.02
CA LEU A 165 -35.21 -12.20 19.21
C LEU A 165 -35.63 -12.34 17.75
N VAL A 166 -35.55 -13.53 17.17
CA VAL A 166 -35.99 -13.82 15.80
C VAL A 166 -37.52 -13.78 15.72
N GLU A 167 -38.22 -14.43 16.66
CA GLU A 167 -39.67 -14.48 16.65
C GLU A 167 -40.34 -13.11 16.89
N TYR A 168 -39.74 -12.29 17.76
CA TYR A 168 -40.19 -10.91 17.98
C TYR A 168 -39.69 -9.92 16.93
N ASN A 169 -39.00 -10.40 15.91
CA ASN A 169 -38.56 -9.63 14.75
C ASN A 169 -37.58 -8.49 15.09
N ASN A 170 -36.69 -8.69 16.05
CA ASN A 170 -35.77 -7.64 16.46
C ASN A 170 -34.44 -7.66 15.69
N ILE A 171 -33.94 -8.82 15.23
CA ILE A 171 -32.68 -8.88 14.51
C ILE A 171 -32.88 -8.38 13.07
N ASP A 172 -32.17 -7.32 12.72
CA ASP A 172 -32.22 -6.73 11.37
C ASP A 172 -31.10 -7.24 10.47
N THR A 173 -29.86 -7.15 10.94
CA THR A 173 -28.68 -7.52 10.15
C THR A 173 -27.62 -8.15 11.03
N ILE A 174 -26.91 -9.14 10.48
CA ILE A 174 -25.73 -9.78 11.08
C ILE A 174 -24.56 -9.60 10.11
N ILE A 175 -23.45 -9.07 10.59
CA ILE A 175 -22.26 -8.78 9.81
C ILE A 175 -21.07 -9.52 10.41
N GLY A 176 -20.51 -10.49 9.69
CA GLY A 176 -19.29 -11.20 10.08
C GLY A 176 -18.07 -10.37 9.75
N LEU A 177 -17.24 -10.09 10.75
CA LEU A 177 -16.01 -9.32 10.61
C LEU A 177 -14.79 -10.22 10.44
N PRO A 178 -13.68 -9.71 9.86
CA PRO A 178 -12.42 -10.44 9.81
C PRO A 178 -11.91 -10.81 11.22
N ALA A 179 -11.25 -11.94 11.36
CA ALA A 179 -10.54 -12.28 12.58
C ALA A 179 -9.40 -11.27 12.84
N ASN A 180 -8.90 -11.19 14.06
CA ASN A 180 -7.82 -10.27 14.45
C ASN A 180 -8.08 -8.79 14.15
N ILE A 181 -9.33 -8.35 14.14
CA ILE A 181 -9.68 -6.95 13.89
C ILE A 181 -9.57 -6.09 15.15
N PHE A 182 -9.73 -6.67 16.33
CA PHE A 182 -9.61 -5.98 17.61
C PHE A 182 -8.30 -6.31 18.32
N TYR A 183 -7.72 -5.33 18.98
CA TYR A 183 -6.49 -5.50 19.76
C TYR A 183 -6.73 -6.46 20.92
N GLY A 184 -5.79 -7.39 21.14
CA GLY A 184 -5.80 -8.32 22.27
C GLY A 184 -6.66 -9.56 22.10
N THR A 185 -7.34 -9.76 20.97
CA THR A 185 -8.11 -10.97 20.68
C THR A 185 -8.02 -11.38 19.21
N GLY A 186 -7.77 -12.67 18.97
CA GLY A 186 -7.83 -13.27 17.63
C GLY A 186 -9.19 -13.82 17.25
N ILE A 187 -10.19 -13.68 18.14
CA ILE A 187 -11.51 -14.30 17.97
C ILE A 187 -12.28 -13.59 16.85
N PRO A 188 -12.91 -14.33 15.92
CA PRO A 188 -13.85 -13.74 14.97
C PRO A 188 -15.01 -13.08 15.72
N THR A 189 -15.36 -11.88 15.31
CA THR A 189 -16.45 -11.10 15.88
C THR A 189 -17.51 -10.79 14.83
N ILE A 190 -18.68 -10.41 15.30
CA ILE A 190 -19.79 -9.96 14.47
C ILE A 190 -20.26 -8.59 14.92
N VAL A 191 -20.89 -7.85 14.02
CA VAL A 191 -21.76 -6.74 14.36
C VAL A 191 -23.20 -7.20 14.18
N MET A 192 -24.02 -7.08 15.21
CA MET A 192 -25.45 -7.36 15.14
C MET A 192 -26.23 -6.05 15.22
N VAL A 193 -27.08 -5.82 14.23
CA VAL A 193 -27.98 -4.66 14.18
C VAL A 193 -29.37 -5.11 14.55
N LEU A 194 -29.97 -4.44 15.53
CA LEU A 194 -31.31 -4.74 16.01
C LEU A 194 -32.18 -3.48 15.99
N LYS A 195 -33.48 -3.70 15.88
CA LYS A 195 -34.53 -2.68 15.94
C LYS A 195 -35.69 -3.15 16.81
N GLN A 196 -36.38 -2.23 17.48
CA GLN A 196 -37.60 -2.56 18.19
C GLN A 196 -38.74 -2.90 17.22
N LYS A 197 -38.83 -2.16 16.09
CA LYS A 197 -39.85 -2.33 15.07
C LYS A 197 -39.19 -2.40 13.70
N LYS A 198 -39.59 -3.40 12.91
CA LYS A 198 -39.17 -3.62 11.53
C LYS A 198 -40.39 -3.75 10.64
N ASP A 199 -40.27 -3.32 9.37
CA ASP A 199 -41.30 -3.42 8.35
C ASP A 199 -41.28 -4.76 7.62
N ASN A 200 -40.17 -5.50 7.71
CA ASN A 200 -39.96 -6.85 7.14
C ASN A 200 -39.70 -7.88 8.24
N ASP A 201 -39.76 -9.17 7.91
CA ASP A 201 -39.51 -10.28 8.83
C ASP A 201 -38.29 -11.11 8.49
N ASP A 202 -37.50 -10.68 7.51
CA ASP A 202 -36.24 -11.26 7.13
C ASP A 202 -35.05 -10.73 7.92
N VAL A 203 -33.93 -11.42 7.85
CA VAL A 203 -32.64 -11.02 8.42
C VAL A 203 -31.61 -10.95 7.31
N LEU A 204 -30.90 -9.82 7.20
CA LEU A 204 -29.77 -9.70 6.29
C LEU A 204 -28.53 -10.29 6.96
N ILE A 205 -27.89 -11.25 6.32
CA ILE A 205 -26.63 -11.85 6.79
C ILE A 205 -25.52 -11.47 5.80
N ILE A 206 -24.45 -10.87 6.31
CA ILE A 206 -23.30 -10.41 5.53
C ILE A 206 -22.05 -11.13 6.04
N ASP A 207 -21.28 -11.72 5.13
CA ASP A 207 -19.94 -12.21 5.41
C ASP A 207 -18.90 -11.21 4.88
N ALA A 208 -18.44 -10.31 5.75
CA ALA A 208 -17.39 -9.35 5.44
C ALA A 208 -15.99 -9.83 5.90
N SER A 209 -15.85 -11.10 6.27
CA SER A 209 -14.62 -11.66 6.86
C SER A 209 -13.42 -11.66 5.91
N LYS A 210 -13.64 -11.55 4.61
CA LYS A 210 -12.59 -11.56 3.57
C LYS A 210 -12.10 -10.16 3.16
N GLY A 211 -12.83 -9.10 3.51
CA GLY A 211 -12.49 -7.72 3.16
C GLY A 211 -11.64 -7.05 4.25
N PHE A 212 -10.32 -7.01 4.09
CA PHE A 212 -9.42 -6.33 5.01
C PHE A 212 -8.03 -6.13 4.39
N MET A 213 -7.23 -5.29 5.03
CA MET A 213 -5.78 -5.21 4.84
C MET A 213 -5.06 -5.62 6.12
N LYS A 214 -3.82 -6.10 5.99
CA LYS A 214 -2.98 -6.38 7.16
C LYS A 214 -2.28 -5.12 7.65
N GLU A 215 -2.36 -4.86 8.94
CA GLU A 215 -1.64 -3.80 9.65
C GLU A 215 -0.84 -4.42 10.80
N GLY A 216 0.40 -4.79 10.53
CA GLY A 216 1.22 -5.56 11.48
C GLY A 216 0.63 -6.96 11.76
N LYS A 217 0.29 -7.22 13.02
CA LYS A 217 -0.32 -8.50 13.46
C LYS A 217 -1.86 -8.51 13.34
N ASN A 218 -2.46 -7.35 13.12
CA ASN A 218 -3.91 -7.19 13.08
C ASN A 218 -4.42 -7.07 11.64
N ASN A 219 -5.72 -7.27 11.48
CA ASN A 219 -6.45 -6.97 10.27
C ASN A 219 -7.18 -5.63 10.45
N LYS A 220 -7.31 -4.85 9.38
CA LYS A 220 -7.99 -3.56 9.37
C LYS A 220 -8.97 -3.50 8.22
N LEU A 221 -10.20 -3.06 8.49
CA LEU A 221 -11.16 -2.75 7.43
C LEU A 221 -10.69 -1.50 6.69
N ARG A 222 -10.67 -1.58 5.37
CA ARG A 222 -10.43 -0.42 4.50
C ARG A 222 -11.72 0.38 4.34
N ALA A 223 -11.63 1.58 3.85
CA ALA A 223 -12.80 2.42 3.58
C ALA A 223 -13.78 1.72 2.61
N CYS A 224 -13.26 1.06 1.56
CA CYS A 224 -14.07 0.29 0.61
C CYS A 224 -14.83 -0.88 1.27
N ASP A 225 -14.22 -1.57 2.24
CA ASP A 225 -14.85 -2.67 2.96
C ASP A 225 -16.03 -2.15 3.81
N ILE A 226 -15.82 -1.05 4.53
CA ILE A 226 -16.85 -0.39 5.34
C ILE A 226 -17.99 0.13 4.44
N LYS A 227 -17.66 0.81 3.34
CA LYS A 227 -18.63 1.33 2.38
C LYS A 227 -19.51 0.22 1.80
N LYS A 228 -18.90 -0.90 1.41
CA LYS A 228 -19.61 -2.07 0.89
C LYS A 228 -20.56 -2.66 1.93
N ILE A 229 -20.14 -2.77 3.19
CA ILE A 229 -21.02 -3.22 4.29
C ILE A 229 -22.20 -2.28 4.43
N VAL A 230 -21.96 -0.97 4.54
CA VAL A 230 -23.01 0.05 4.75
C VAL A 230 -24.00 0.08 3.59
N ASP A 231 -23.52 0.06 2.34
CA ASP A 231 -24.39 0.04 1.16
C ASP A 231 -25.22 -1.23 1.11
N THR A 232 -24.62 -2.39 1.40
CA THR A 232 -25.32 -3.68 1.46
C THR A 232 -26.43 -3.69 2.51
N VAL A 233 -26.17 -3.12 3.69
CA VAL A 233 -27.17 -2.96 4.75
C VAL A 233 -28.30 -2.03 4.29
N ARG A 234 -27.97 -0.90 3.68
CA ARG A 234 -28.94 0.10 3.20
C ARG A 234 -29.84 -0.46 2.09
N GLU A 235 -29.25 -1.16 1.13
CA GLU A 235 -29.94 -1.71 -0.04
C GLU A 235 -30.60 -3.07 0.25
N ARG A 236 -30.25 -3.74 1.34
CA ARG A 236 -30.71 -5.10 1.73
C ARG A 236 -30.61 -6.08 0.57
N LYS A 237 -29.42 -6.17 -0.05
CA LYS A 237 -29.20 -7.03 -1.22
C LYS A 237 -28.60 -8.37 -0.87
N THR A 238 -29.04 -9.42 -1.59
CA THR A 238 -28.33 -10.69 -1.70
C THR A 238 -27.22 -10.53 -2.74
N ILE A 239 -25.98 -10.75 -2.32
CA ILE A 239 -24.78 -10.68 -3.17
C ILE A 239 -24.06 -12.03 -3.06
N HIS A 240 -23.78 -12.65 -4.19
CA HIS A 240 -23.11 -13.95 -4.26
C HIS A 240 -21.81 -13.95 -3.43
N LYS A 241 -21.59 -15.00 -2.62
CA LYS A 241 -20.44 -15.16 -1.71
C LYS A 241 -20.22 -14.03 -0.68
N TYR A 242 -21.19 -13.12 -0.52
CA TYR A 242 -21.03 -11.96 0.37
C TYR A 242 -22.21 -11.72 1.30
N SER A 243 -23.44 -11.74 0.81
CA SER A 243 -24.62 -11.47 1.63
C SER A 243 -25.86 -12.23 1.15
N LYS A 244 -26.77 -12.48 2.11
CA LYS A 244 -28.06 -13.10 1.82
C LYS A 244 -29.14 -12.49 2.70
N VAL A 245 -30.29 -12.17 2.08
CA VAL A 245 -31.53 -11.87 2.80
C VAL A 245 -32.21 -13.20 3.11
N VAL A 246 -32.35 -13.50 4.40
CA VAL A 246 -32.80 -14.81 4.90
C VAL A 246 -34.18 -14.66 5.52
N SER A 247 -35.17 -15.44 5.08
CA SER A 247 -36.49 -15.43 5.65
C SER A 247 -36.51 -16.02 7.08
N ARG A 248 -37.48 -15.57 7.88
CA ARG A 248 -37.71 -16.15 9.22
C ARG A 248 -37.97 -17.64 9.16
N GLU A 249 -38.66 -18.14 8.12
CA GLU A 249 -38.95 -19.56 7.92
C GLU A 249 -37.65 -20.35 7.70
N GLU A 250 -36.74 -19.85 6.89
CA GLU A 250 -35.44 -20.49 6.70
C GLU A 250 -34.63 -20.54 8.02
N ILE A 251 -34.70 -19.49 8.84
CA ILE A 251 -34.04 -19.46 10.16
C ILE A 251 -34.67 -20.50 11.10
N ARG A 252 -36.01 -20.63 11.12
CA ARG A 252 -36.70 -21.65 11.90
C ARG A 252 -36.30 -23.05 11.47
N ASN A 253 -36.22 -23.31 10.17
CA ASN A 253 -35.80 -24.59 9.61
C ASN A 253 -34.33 -24.94 9.92
N ASN A 254 -33.53 -23.97 10.29
CA ASN A 254 -32.17 -24.12 10.77
C ASN A 254 -32.08 -24.09 12.32
N ASP A 255 -33.16 -24.36 13.03
CA ASP A 255 -33.22 -24.36 14.51
C ASP A 255 -32.72 -23.06 15.14
N TYR A 256 -33.02 -21.92 14.51
CA TYR A 256 -32.56 -20.59 14.94
C TYR A 256 -31.03 -20.45 15.02
N ASN A 257 -30.29 -21.30 14.34
CA ASN A 257 -28.86 -21.21 14.20
C ASN A 257 -28.54 -20.15 13.14
N LEU A 258 -27.88 -19.07 13.55
CA LEU A 258 -27.55 -17.93 12.71
C LEU A 258 -26.09 -17.94 12.24
N ASN A 259 -25.39 -19.08 12.33
CA ASN A 259 -24.02 -19.21 11.87
C ASN A 259 -23.90 -18.84 10.39
N ILE A 260 -23.09 -17.83 10.09
CA ILE A 260 -22.99 -17.18 8.77
C ILE A 260 -22.75 -18.17 7.63
N PRO A 261 -21.80 -19.15 7.72
CA PRO A 261 -21.55 -20.10 6.63
C PRO A 261 -22.75 -20.98 6.24
N ARG A 262 -23.79 -21.07 7.08
CA ARG A 262 -25.03 -21.77 6.71
C ARG A 262 -25.85 -21.05 5.64
N TYR A 263 -25.66 -19.74 5.53
CA TYR A 263 -26.45 -18.87 4.67
C TYR A 263 -25.63 -18.22 3.57
N VAL A 264 -24.37 -17.91 3.84
CA VAL A 264 -23.42 -17.28 2.92
C VAL A 264 -22.16 -18.13 2.86
N ASP A 265 -21.97 -18.83 1.76
CA ASP A 265 -20.74 -19.58 1.50
C ASP A 265 -19.72 -18.67 0.80
N SER A 266 -18.83 -18.10 1.57
CA SER A 266 -17.71 -17.28 1.10
C SER A 266 -16.42 -18.09 0.90
N SER A 267 -16.47 -19.42 1.00
CA SER A 267 -15.31 -20.28 0.81
C SER A 267 -14.73 -20.12 -0.60
N GLU A 268 -13.41 -20.15 -0.68
CA GLU A 268 -12.72 -20.29 -1.95
C GLU A 268 -12.89 -21.71 -2.44
N GLU A 269 -13.08 -21.88 -3.74
CA GLU A 269 -13.10 -23.22 -4.33
C GLU A 269 -11.74 -23.86 -4.12
N ALA A 270 -11.74 -25.12 -3.70
CA ALA A 270 -10.50 -25.88 -3.54
C ALA A 270 -9.79 -25.96 -4.90
N GLU A 271 -8.47 -25.81 -4.89
CA GLU A 271 -7.68 -25.97 -6.10
C GLU A 271 -7.83 -27.43 -6.60
N HIS A 272 -8.36 -27.58 -7.79
CA HIS A 272 -8.53 -28.88 -8.44
C HIS A 272 -7.45 -29.06 -9.49
N TRP A 273 -6.81 -30.24 -9.49
CA TRP A 273 -5.91 -30.66 -10.55
C TRP A 273 -6.60 -31.71 -11.40
N ASP A 274 -6.72 -31.42 -12.68
CA ASP A 274 -7.25 -32.41 -13.64
C ASP A 274 -6.18 -33.45 -13.94
N ILE A 275 -6.46 -34.71 -13.65
CA ILE A 275 -5.50 -35.82 -13.79
C ILE A 275 -5.11 -36.01 -15.27
N TYR A 276 -6.09 -35.93 -16.18
CA TYR A 276 -5.81 -36.13 -17.60
C TYR A 276 -4.91 -34.99 -18.14
N ALA A 277 -5.23 -33.74 -17.82
CA ALA A 277 -4.42 -32.59 -18.20
C ALA A 277 -2.99 -32.67 -17.60
N SER A 278 -2.85 -33.13 -16.38
CA SER A 278 -1.54 -33.32 -15.72
C SER A 278 -0.72 -34.45 -16.37
N MET A 279 -1.38 -35.44 -16.99
CA MET A 279 -0.69 -36.54 -17.69
C MET A 279 -0.37 -36.21 -19.15
N TYR A 280 -1.32 -35.63 -19.86
CA TYR A 280 -1.27 -35.51 -21.32
C TYR A 280 -1.23 -34.07 -21.83
N GLY A 281 -1.39 -33.08 -20.95
CA GLY A 281 -1.46 -31.67 -21.32
C GLY A 281 -2.87 -31.21 -21.71
N GLY A 282 -2.95 -29.93 -22.05
CA GLY A 282 -4.19 -29.23 -22.33
C GLY A 282 -4.81 -28.61 -21.08
N ILE A 283 -5.60 -27.57 -21.27
CA ILE A 283 -6.27 -26.83 -20.17
C ILE A 283 -7.74 -27.27 -20.14
N PRO A 284 -8.27 -27.70 -18.97
CA PRO A 284 -9.68 -28.05 -18.84
C PRO A 284 -10.60 -26.87 -19.13
N LYS A 285 -11.63 -27.07 -19.97
CA LYS A 285 -12.64 -26.03 -20.25
C LYS A 285 -13.37 -25.54 -19.00
N GLU A 286 -13.52 -26.40 -17.99
CA GLU A 286 -14.12 -26.02 -16.71
C GLU A 286 -13.30 -24.95 -16.00
N GLU A 287 -11.97 -25.05 -16.03
CA GLU A 287 -11.09 -24.02 -15.43
C GLU A 287 -11.08 -22.72 -16.24
N ILE A 288 -11.18 -22.81 -17.57
CA ILE A 288 -11.38 -21.59 -18.41
C ILE A 288 -12.73 -20.94 -18.09
N ASN A 289 -13.76 -21.71 -17.82
CA ASN A 289 -15.09 -21.18 -17.51
C ASN A 289 -15.16 -20.54 -16.10
N THR A 290 -14.20 -20.77 -15.22
CA THR A 290 -14.13 -19.99 -13.96
C THR A 290 -13.91 -18.50 -14.22
N LEU A 291 -13.43 -18.13 -15.41
CA LEU A 291 -13.22 -16.76 -15.87
C LEU A 291 -14.39 -16.21 -16.68
N ASN A 292 -15.60 -16.77 -16.54
CA ASN A 292 -16.77 -16.36 -17.34
C ASN A 292 -17.09 -14.87 -17.24
N GLU A 293 -16.87 -14.24 -16.09
CA GLU A 293 -17.04 -12.78 -15.94
C GLU A 293 -16.27 -11.99 -17.01
N TYR A 294 -15.05 -12.43 -17.34
CA TYR A 294 -14.24 -11.82 -18.40
C TYR A 294 -14.74 -12.21 -19.78
N TRP A 295 -15.13 -13.47 -19.99
CA TRP A 295 -15.57 -13.94 -21.30
C TRP A 295 -16.91 -13.35 -21.74
N ASP A 296 -17.77 -12.99 -20.78
CA ASP A 296 -19.02 -12.27 -21.06
C ASP A 296 -18.74 -10.86 -21.60
N VAL A 297 -17.63 -10.24 -21.19
CA VAL A 297 -17.20 -8.91 -21.66
C VAL A 297 -16.28 -9.00 -22.87
N PHE A 298 -15.45 -10.03 -22.96
CA PHE A 298 -14.47 -10.25 -24.02
C PHE A 298 -14.72 -11.55 -24.81
N PRO A 299 -15.88 -11.71 -25.46
CA PRO A 299 -16.23 -12.98 -26.11
C PRO A 299 -15.27 -13.35 -27.25
N ASN A 300 -14.80 -12.40 -28.05
CA ASN A 300 -13.85 -12.65 -29.13
C ASN A 300 -12.44 -12.98 -28.63
N LEU A 301 -12.07 -12.52 -27.44
CA LEU A 301 -10.78 -12.80 -26.83
C LEU A 301 -10.67 -14.29 -26.47
N LYS A 302 -11.70 -14.90 -25.90
CA LYS A 302 -11.71 -16.33 -25.60
C LYS A 302 -11.42 -17.18 -26.84
N GLU A 303 -12.08 -16.87 -27.95
CA GLU A 303 -11.90 -17.57 -29.23
C GLU A 303 -10.51 -17.31 -29.86
N ALA A 304 -9.96 -16.11 -29.64
CA ALA A 304 -8.63 -15.75 -30.11
C ALA A 304 -7.51 -16.49 -29.38
N LEU A 305 -7.68 -16.69 -28.08
CA LEU A 305 -6.64 -17.29 -27.22
C LEU A 305 -6.62 -18.81 -27.22
N PHE A 306 -7.80 -19.46 -27.36
CA PHE A 306 -7.92 -20.90 -27.14
C PHE A 306 -8.39 -21.64 -28.41
N LYS A 307 -7.80 -22.83 -28.60
CA LYS A 307 -8.21 -23.81 -29.61
C LYS A 307 -8.72 -25.06 -28.89
N GLU A 308 -9.89 -25.54 -29.31
CA GLU A 308 -10.41 -26.81 -28.82
C GLU A 308 -9.55 -27.97 -29.31
N THR A 309 -9.04 -28.76 -28.37
CA THR A 309 -8.35 -30.02 -28.66
C THR A 309 -9.34 -31.17 -28.71
N ASN A 310 -10.33 -31.15 -27.79
CA ASN A 310 -11.44 -32.09 -27.75
C ASN A 310 -12.63 -31.50 -26.99
N SER A 311 -13.63 -32.31 -26.67
CA SER A 311 -14.84 -31.85 -26.00
C SER A 311 -14.60 -31.24 -24.62
N LYS A 312 -13.49 -31.58 -23.92
CA LYS A 312 -13.20 -31.20 -22.53
C LYS A 312 -12.00 -30.27 -22.36
N TYR A 313 -11.07 -30.26 -23.31
CA TYR A 313 -9.78 -29.57 -23.17
C TYR A 313 -9.53 -28.59 -24.31
N VAL A 314 -8.78 -27.55 -24.02
CA VAL A 314 -8.29 -26.54 -24.97
C VAL A 314 -6.78 -26.37 -24.86
N GLU A 315 -6.18 -25.81 -25.89
CA GLU A 315 -4.80 -25.36 -25.94
C GLU A 315 -4.74 -23.87 -26.28
N LEU A 316 -3.67 -23.20 -25.86
CA LEU A 316 -3.40 -21.83 -26.29
C LEU A 316 -3.00 -21.81 -27.77
N LYS A 317 -3.54 -20.82 -28.51
CA LYS A 317 -3.20 -20.55 -29.91
C LYS A 317 -2.03 -19.58 -30.08
N VAL A 318 -1.66 -18.90 -29.00
CA VAL A 318 -0.76 -17.76 -29.00
C VAL A 318 0.47 -18.04 -28.14
N ASP A 319 1.61 -17.52 -28.55
CA ASP A 319 2.87 -17.63 -27.82
C ASP A 319 3.02 -16.53 -26.76
N ASP A 320 2.54 -15.32 -27.05
CA ASP A 320 2.49 -14.17 -26.12
C ASP A 320 1.06 -13.83 -25.74
N ILE A 321 0.67 -14.25 -24.54
CA ILE A 321 -0.67 -14.01 -23.98
C ILE A 321 -0.87 -12.52 -23.75
N LYS A 322 0.14 -11.83 -23.20
CA LYS A 322 0.05 -10.42 -22.83
C LYS A 322 -0.17 -9.54 -24.06
N GLU A 323 0.57 -9.75 -25.11
CA GLU A 323 0.42 -9.00 -26.34
C GLU A 323 -0.93 -9.28 -26.98
N SER A 324 -1.34 -10.54 -27.07
CA SER A 324 -2.60 -10.97 -27.66
C SER A 324 -3.82 -10.42 -26.93
N VAL A 325 -3.79 -10.36 -25.60
CA VAL A 325 -4.86 -9.78 -24.78
C VAL A 325 -4.93 -8.26 -25.00
N LYS A 326 -3.80 -7.56 -24.92
CA LYS A 326 -3.76 -6.09 -25.01
C LYS A 326 -4.14 -5.55 -26.40
N GLN A 327 -3.91 -6.32 -27.47
CA GLN A 327 -4.27 -5.94 -28.82
C GLN A 327 -5.68 -6.43 -29.24
N ASN A 328 -6.43 -7.06 -28.33
CA ASN A 328 -7.74 -7.56 -28.65
C ASN A 328 -8.79 -6.43 -28.70
N SER A 329 -9.62 -6.43 -29.73
CA SER A 329 -10.63 -5.40 -29.96
C SER A 329 -11.69 -5.28 -28.86
N ASP A 330 -11.98 -6.35 -28.12
CA ASP A 330 -12.94 -6.29 -27.02
C ASP A 330 -12.31 -5.61 -25.79
N VAL A 331 -11.01 -5.83 -25.57
CA VAL A 331 -10.24 -5.17 -24.51
C VAL A 331 -10.10 -3.67 -24.82
N GLU A 332 -9.76 -3.31 -26.05
CA GLU A 332 -9.70 -1.90 -26.47
C GLU A 332 -11.05 -1.19 -26.29
N LYS A 333 -12.17 -1.86 -26.65
CA LYS A 333 -13.52 -1.31 -26.43
C LYS A 333 -13.85 -1.12 -24.95
N PHE A 334 -13.43 -2.04 -24.11
CA PHE A 334 -13.63 -1.94 -22.66
C PHE A 334 -12.85 -0.74 -22.08
N GLU A 335 -11.60 -0.57 -22.46
CA GLU A 335 -10.79 0.58 -22.05
C GLU A 335 -11.37 1.91 -22.56
N GLU A 336 -11.84 1.93 -23.82
CA GLU A 336 -12.51 3.09 -24.40
C GLU A 336 -13.85 3.39 -23.69
N GLN A 337 -14.62 2.38 -23.33
CA GLN A 337 -15.86 2.55 -22.57
C GLN A 337 -15.61 3.19 -21.21
N PHE A 338 -14.57 2.75 -20.49
CA PHE A 338 -14.16 3.38 -19.25
C PHE A 338 -13.75 4.84 -19.48
N LYS A 339 -12.89 5.09 -20.45
CA LYS A 339 -12.42 6.44 -20.79
C LYS A 339 -13.61 7.38 -21.12
N ASN A 340 -14.57 6.92 -21.91
CA ASN A 340 -15.76 7.70 -22.28
C ASN A 340 -16.65 7.98 -21.05
N ALA A 341 -16.77 7.04 -20.11
CA ALA A 341 -17.51 7.25 -18.86
C ALA A 341 -16.91 8.38 -18.00
N PHE A 342 -15.61 8.60 -18.10
CA PHE A 342 -14.88 9.61 -17.33
C PHE A 342 -14.46 10.86 -18.12
N ASP A 343 -14.89 11.01 -19.37
CA ASP A 343 -14.48 12.13 -20.25
C ASP A 343 -14.75 13.52 -19.66
N SER A 344 -15.86 13.69 -18.94
CA SER A 344 -16.24 14.96 -18.30
C SER A 344 -15.88 15.03 -16.81
N PHE A 345 -15.15 14.06 -16.26
CA PHE A 345 -14.91 13.97 -14.83
C PHE A 345 -13.96 15.06 -14.33
N ASP A 346 -12.96 15.41 -15.12
CA ASP A 346 -12.05 16.53 -14.81
C ASP A 346 -12.82 17.86 -14.63
N ALA A 347 -13.72 18.17 -15.56
CA ALA A 347 -14.55 19.36 -15.47
C ALA A 347 -15.50 19.35 -14.25
N PHE A 348 -16.06 18.17 -13.92
CA PHE A 348 -16.88 18.00 -12.72
C PHE A 348 -16.08 18.26 -11.46
N LEU A 349 -14.88 17.68 -11.32
CA LEU A 349 -14.03 17.89 -10.15
C LEU A 349 -13.54 19.35 -10.03
N LYS A 350 -13.16 19.99 -11.16
CA LYS A 350 -12.77 21.41 -11.15
C LYS A 350 -13.87 22.31 -10.63
N LYS A 351 -15.09 22.08 -11.10
CA LYS A 351 -16.25 22.84 -10.66
C LYS A 351 -16.49 22.68 -9.16
N ASN A 352 -16.43 21.44 -8.65
CA ASN A 352 -16.77 21.14 -7.27
C ASN A 352 -15.65 21.44 -6.27
N LEU A 353 -14.38 21.36 -6.68
CA LEU A 353 -13.25 21.47 -5.75
C LEU A 353 -12.46 22.78 -5.87
N ILE A 354 -12.48 23.44 -7.04
CA ILE A 354 -11.63 24.62 -7.29
C ILE A 354 -12.45 25.89 -7.50
N GLU A 355 -13.50 25.85 -8.33
CA GLU A 355 -14.22 27.07 -8.72
C GLU A 355 -15.02 27.69 -7.58
N ASP A 356 -15.52 26.90 -6.64
CA ASP A 356 -16.33 27.38 -5.50
C ASP A 356 -15.71 26.96 -4.14
N ILE A 357 -14.40 27.02 -4.04
CA ILE A 357 -13.60 26.51 -2.92
C ILE A 357 -14.05 27.04 -1.55
N ASP A 358 -14.51 28.29 -1.48
CA ASP A 358 -14.95 28.93 -0.22
C ASP A 358 -16.30 28.41 0.29
N ASN A 359 -17.13 27.83 -0.58
CA ASN A 359 -18.49 27.37 -0.25
C ASN A 359 -18.62 25.84 -0.19
N ILE A 360 -17.54 25.08 -0.41
CA ILE A 360 -17.55 23.63 -0.39
C ILE A 360 -17.97 23.12 1.00
N GLN A 361 -18.97 22.25 1.03
CA GLN A 361 -19.32 21.50 2.22
C GLN A 361 -18.44 20.23 2.32
N ILE A 362 -17.25 20.36 2.90
CA ILE A 362 -16.22 19.31 2.95
C ILE A 362 -16.80 17.96 3.41
N THR A 363 -17.71 17.99 4.38
CA THR A 363 -18.34 16.78 4.94
C THR A 363 -19.28 16.06 3.99
N LYS A 364 -19.73 16.71 2.91
CA LYS A 364 -20.68 16.14 1.92
C LYS A 364 -20.03 15.90 0.56
N GLU A 365 -18.94 16.58 0.27
CA GLU A 365 -18.35 16.58 -1.05
C GLU A 365 -17.78 15.21 -1.44
N GLU A 366 -17.22 14.47 -0.50
CA GLU A 366 -16.78 13.08 -0.70
C GLU A 366 -17.94 12.18 -1.18
N GLU A 367 -19.14 12.34 -0.59
CA GLU A 367 -20.32 11.57 -0.99
C GLU A 367 -20.79 11.96 -2.39
N ILE A 368 -20.74 13.25 -2.74
CA ILE A 368 -21.10 13.77 -4.07
C ILE A 368 -20.16 13.19 -5.14
N ILE A 369 -18.84 13.23 -4.90
CA ILE A 369 -17.85 12.67 -5.80
C ILE A 369 -18.04 11.16 -5.94
N THR A 370 -18.26 10.46 -4.82
CA THR A 370 -18.49 9.01 -4.81
C THR A 370 -19.73 8.62 -5.62
N GLU A 371 -20.84 9.34 -5.45
CA GLU A 371 -22.07 9.08 -6.20
C GLU A 371 -21.87 9.31 -7.70
N ASP A 372 -21.17 10.37 -8.10
CA ASP A 372 -20.86 10.64 -9.50
C ASP A 372 -20.01 9.51 -10.10
N VAL A 373 -18.96 9.06 -9.41
CA VAL A 373 -18.11 7.94 -9.84
C VAL A 373 -18.92 6.64 -9.94
N PHE A 374 -19.78 6.34 -8.97
CA PHE A 374 -20.63 5.15 -9.01
C PHE A 374 -21.60 5.17 -10.18
N ASN A 375 -22.17 6.34 -10.48
CA ASN A 375 -23.05 6.51 -11.64
C ASN A 375 -22.31 6.31 -12.97
N ARG A 376 -21.08 6.83 -13.09
CA ARG A 376 -20.23 6.63 -14.27
C ARG A 376 -19.86 5.16 -14.47
N LEU A 377 -19.58 4.44 -13.39
CA LEU A 377 -19.22 3.03 -13.41
C LEU A 377 -20.42 2.08 -13.59
N ALA A 378 -21.65 2.56 -13.45
CA ALA A 378 -22.86 1.72 -13.48
C ALA A 378 -22.97 0.84 -14.74
N ASN A 379 -22.47 1.31 -15.87
CA ASN A 379 -22.50 0.61 -17.16
C ASN A 379 -21.12 0.13 -17.64
N VAL A 380 -20.08 0.24 -16.80
CA VAL A 380 -18.72 -0.25 -17.10
C VAL A 380 -18.55 -1.61 -16.41
N PRO A 381 -18.49 -2.71 -17.17
CA PRO A 381 -18.38 -4.04 -16.58
C PRO A 381 -17.00 -4.26 -15.92
N LEU A 382 -16.90 -5.29 -15.08
CA LEU A 382 -15.66 -5.75 -14.41
C LEU A 382 -15.06 -4.79 -13.40
N ILE A 383 -15.36 -3.51 -13.44
CA ILE A 383 -14.80 -2.54 -12.48
C ILE A 383 -15.58 -2.61 -11.17
N ASP A 384 -14.87 -2.94 -10.10
CA ASP A 384 -15.42 -2.88 -8.73
C ASP A 384 -15.51 -1.41 -8.27
N LYS A 385 -16.73 -0.90 -8.15
CA LYS A 385 -16.98 0.47 -7.67
C LYS A 385 -16.39 0.76 -6.29
N TYR A 386 -16.23 -0.25 -5.44
CA TYR A 386 -15.65 -0.09 -4.12
C TYR A 386 -14.13 0.06 -4.16
N LYS A 387 -13.45 -0.53 -5.16
CA LYS A 387 -12.04 -0.19 -5.41
C LYS A 387 -11.86 1.26 -5.84
N ALA A 388 -12.76 1.75 -6.71
CA ALA A 388 -12.78 3.17 -7.07
C ALA A 388 -13.03 4.06 -5.84
N TYR A 389 -13.96 3.68 -4.96
CA TYR A 389 -14.19 4.40 -3.71
C TYR A 389 -12.96 4.45 -2.81
N GLN A 390 -12.20 3.36 -2.70
CA GLN A 390 -10.96 3.36 -1.92
C GLN A 390 -9.96 4.42 -2.41
N LEU A 391 -9.82 4.55 -3.72
CA LEU A 391 -8.95 5.58 -4.31
C LEU A 391 -9.46 7.01 -4.01
N ILE A 392 -10.79 7.20 -4.05
CA ILE A 392 -11.40 8.49 -3.68
C ILE A 392 -11.13 8.80 -2.20
N ASP A 393 -11.36 7.85 -1.29
CA ASP A 393 -11.17 8.04 0.16
C ASP A 393 -9.69 8.36 0.50
N GLU A 394 -8.75 7.67 -0.14
CA GLU A 394 -7.31 7.93 0.04
C GLU A 394 -6.92 9.35 -0.38
N GLU A 395 -7.34 9.79 -1.55
CA GLU A 395 -7.08 11.14 -2.05
C GLU A 395 -7.88 12.20 -1.26
N TRP A 396 -9.12 11.87 -0.85
CA TRP A 396 -9.99 12.78 -0.11
C TRP A 396 -9.43 13.17 1.25
N HIS A 397 -8.68 12.28 1.89
CA HIS A 397 -8.06 12.59 3.17
C HIS A 397 -7.10 13.80 3.07
N GLU A 398 -6.32 13.87 2.01
CA GLU A 398 -5.43 15.00 1.75
C GLU A 398 -6.22 16.25 1.31
N VAL A 399 -7.13 16.08 0.35
CA VAL A 399 -7.97 17.17 -0.19
C VAL A 399 -8.78 17.84 0.92
N SER A 400 -9.43 17.06 1.79
CA SER A 400 -10.26 17.59 2.88
C SER A 400 -9.43 18.40 3.88
N THR A 401 -8.23 17.93 4.21
CA THR A 401 -7.31 18.64 5.11
C THR A 401 -6.88 19.99 4.50
N ASP A 402 -6.50 19.99 3.24
CA ASP A 402 -6.13 21.23 2.52
C ASP A 402 -7.33 22.21 2.45
N LEU A 403 -8.53 21.70 2.17
CA LEU A 403 -9.74 22.52 2.10
C LEU A 403 -10.08 23.14 3.46
N GLU A 404 -9.97 22.38 4.56
CA GLU A 404 -10.15 22.91 5.93
C GLU A 404 -9.17 24.06 6.23
N MET A 405 -7.91 23.90 5.84
CA MET A 405 -6.89 24.94 5.99
C MET A 405 -7.23 26.18 5.15
N ILE A 406 -7.60 25.99 3.88
CA ILE A 406 -7.97 27.09 2.99
C ILE A 406 -9.22 27.82 3.50
N GLN A 407 -10.26 27.11 3.96
CA GLN A 407 -11.46 27.72 4.50
C GLN A 407 -11.21 28.48 5.82
N THR A 408 -10.23 28.02 6.61
CA THR A 408 -9.86 28.65 7.89
C THR A 408 -8.95 29.86 7.71
N GLU A 409 -7.95 29.78 6.83
CA GLU A 409 -6.88 30.77 6.68
C GLU A 409 -7.00 31.66 5.42
N GLY A 410 -7.93 31.29 4.52
CA GLY A 410 -8.08 31.91 3.20
C GLY A 410 -7.14 31.30 2.14
N LEU A 411 -7.48 31.47 0.86
CA LEU A 411 -6.73 30.89 -0.28
C LEU A 411 -5.24 31.31 -0.32
N THR A 412 -4.89 32.42 0.32
CA THR A 412 -3.50 32.87 0.42
C THR A 412 -2.59 31.91 1.20
N CYS A 413 -3.15 31.02 2.02
CA CYS A 413 -2.35 30.02 2.73
C CYS A 413 -1.66 29.03 1.77
N VAL A 414 -2.17 28.85 0.56
CA VAL A 414 -1.53 28.03 -0.49
C VAL A 414 -0.15 28.57 -0.87
N LYS A 415 0.07 29.89 -0.74
CA LYS A 415 1.33 30.58 -1.04
C LYS A 415 2.30 30.62 0.16
N LYS A 416 1.99 29.94 1.27
CA LYS A 416 2.84 29.89 2.47
C LYS A 416 3.85 28.74 2.42
N VAL A 417 4.98 28.97 3.07
CA VAL A 417 6.06 28.01 3.25
C VAL A 417 6.44 27.97 4.73
N ASP A 418 6.47 26.77 5.29
CA ASP A 418 6.79 26.53 6.69
C ASP A 418 8.21 25.98 6.87
N PRO A 419 8.84 26.19 8.04
CA PRO A 419 10.08 25.53 8.40
C PRO A 419 9.85 24.00 8.50
N ASN A 420 10.68 23.21 7.85
CA ASN A 420 10.66 21.77 8.01
C ASN A 420 11.37 21.37 9.32
N MET A 421 10.61 21.00 10.33
CA MET A 421 11.14 20.65 11.66
C MET A 421 11.31 19.13 11.76
N VAL A 422 12.55 18.66 11.99
CA VAL A 422 12.91 17.25 12.15
C VAL A 422 13.50 17.00 13.54
N VAL A 423 13.15 15.88 14.13
CA VAL A 423 13.71 15.48 15.43
C VAL A 423 15.03 14.73 15.21
N LYS A 424 16.17 15.37 15.55
CA LYS A 424 17.50 14.74 15.58
C LYS A 424 18.04 14.74 17.01
N ASN A 425 18.48 13.58 17.48
CA ASN A 425 19.02 13.42 18.83
C ASN A 425 18.10 13.97 19.94
N LYS A 426 16.80 13.75 19.83
CA LYS A 426 15.75 14.26 20.74
C LYS A 426 15.59 15.79 20.78
N LYS A 427 16.15 16.51 19.80
CA LYS A 427 15.94 17.96 19.62
C LYS A 427 15.30 18.22 18.27
N GLU A 428 14.37 19.16 18.24
CA GLU A 428 13.81 19.68 16.99
C GLU A 428 14.84 20.60 16.31
N VAL A 429 15.15 20.29 15.06
CA VAL A 429 16.08 21.07 14.22
C VAL A 429 15.38 21.37 12.90
N GLN A 430 15.51 22.59 12.43
CA GLN A 430 15.00 22.95 11.11
C GLN A 430 15.91 22.38 10.01
N GLU A 431 15.35 21.58 9.11
CA GLU A 431 16.00 21.08 7.91
C GLU A 431 15.24 21.53 6.65
N GLY A 432 15.61 22.70 6.16
CA GLY A 432 15.00 23.27 4.98
C GLY A 432 13.58 23.78 5.21
N TRP A 433 12.77 23.70 4.17
CA TRP A 433 11.43 24.28 4.10
C TRP A 433 10.44 23.30 3.49
N VAL A 434 9.18 23.45 3.86
CA VAL A 434 8.06 22.65 3.33
C VAL A 434 6.92 23.60 2.96
N GLY A 435 6.25 23.35 1.85
CA GLY A 435 5.08 24.13 1.49
C GLY A 435 3.92 23.84 2.44
N HIS A 436 3.15 24.84 2.77
CA HIS A 436 2.03 24.74 3.69
C HIS A 436 0.92 23.80 3.13
N ILE A 437 0.60 23.98 1.85
CA ILE A 437 -0.35 23.13 1.11
C ILE A 437 0.32 22.50 -0.11
N ILE A 438 1.06 23.28 -0.89
CA ILE A 438 1.71 22.81 -2.13
C ILE A 438 3.11 22.32 -1.81
N SER A 439 3.37 21.03 -2.07
CA SER A 439 4.67 20.43 -1.82
C SER A 439 5.76 21.01 -2.73
N PHE A 440 6.99 21.06 -2.24
CA PHE A 440 8.17 21.46 -3.05
C PHE A 440 8.33 20.56 -4.27
N GLU A 441 8.10 19.26 -4.09
CA GLU A 441 8.18 18.27 -5.17
C GLU A 441 7.23 18.60 -6.33
N LEU A 442 5.99 18.99 -6.03
CA LEU A 442 5.01 19.35 -7.05
C LEU A 442 5.44 20.59 -7.83
N VAL A 443 5.93 21.64 -7.14
CA VAL A 443 6.41 22.87 -7.79
C VAL A 443 7.64 22.60 -8.66
N GLN A 444 8.57 21.81 -8.16
CA GLN A 444 9.78 21.42 -8.88
C GLN A 444 9.48 20.58 -10.13
N SER A 445 8.50 19.66 -10.04
CA SER A 445 8.12 18.79 -11.17
C SER A 445 7.25 19.49 -12.22
N THR A 446 6.68 20.66 -11.89
CA THR A 446 5.80 21.41 -12.78
C THR A 446 6.41 22.76 -13.22
N LEU A 447 6.46 23.74 -12.32
CA LEU A 447 6.90 25.10 -12.64
C LEU A 447 8.43 25.24 -12.76
N LEU A 448 9.20 24.35 -12.12
CA LEU A 448 10.67 24.36 -12.14
C LEU A 448 11.22 23.04 -12.73
N LYS A 449 10.52 22.49 -13.71
CA LYS A 449 10.82 21.18 -14.31
C LYS A 449 12.22 21.11 -14.86
N GLU A 450 12.67 22.15 -15.58
CA GLU A 450 14.01 22.20 -16.18
C GLU A 450 15.12 22.14 -15.12
N ASP A 451 14.98 22.89 -14.02
CA ASP A 451 15.96 22.88 -12.94
C ASP A 451 16.02 21.51 -12.25
N LYS A 452 14.86 20.86 -12.05
CA LYS A 452 14.77 19.53 -11.46
C LYS A 452 15.37 18.46 -12.37
N GLU A 453 15.08 18.50 -13.66
CA GLU A 453 15.62 17.58 -14.66
C GLU A 453 17.16 17.71 -14.76
N ALA A 454 17.70 18.96 -14.72
CA ALA A 454 19.13 19.20 -14.69
C ALA A 454 19.79 18.59 -13.45
N LEU A 455 19.20 18.75 -12.27
CA LEU A 455 19.69 18.14 -11.03
C LEU A 455 19.62 16.61 -11.08
N THR A 456 18.54 16.08 -11.60
CA THR A 456 18.35 14.62 -11.78
C THR A 456 19.39 14.05 -12.76
N HIS A 457 19.63 14.73 -13.86
CA HIS A 457 20.65 14.32 -14.83
C HIS A 457 22.05 14.25 -14.19
N THR A 458 22.41 15.27 -13.38
CA THR A 458 23.70 15.29 -12.66
C THR A 458 23.80 14.14 -11.64
N ASN A 459 22.71 13.81 -10.94
CA ASN A 459 22.67 12.66 -10.04
C ASN A 459 22.80 11.32 -10.78
N ASN A 460 22.19 11.20 -11.96
CA ASN A 460 22.32 10.00 -12.79
C ASN A 460 23.76 9.80 -13.27
N LEU A 461 24.46 10.89 -13.65
CA LEU A 461 25.89 10.83 -13.98
C LEU A 461 26.75 10.35 -12.80
N ILE A 462 26.42 10.78 -11.56
CA ILE A 462 27.12 10.29 -10.37
C ILE A 462 26.90 8.78 -10.20
N SER A 463 25.66 8.31 -10.39
CA SER A 463 25.36 6.87 -10.30
C SER A 463 26.04 6.06 -11.41
N GLU A 464 26.15 6.63 -12.61
CA GLU A 464 26.89 6.01 -13.72
C GLU A 464 28.38 5.88 -13.37
N TYR A 465 28.97 6.90 -12.77
CA TYR A 465 30.36 6.83 -12.29
C TYR A 465 30.54 5.83 -11.15
N ASP A 466 29.55 5.67 -10.24
CA ASP A 466 29.61 4.61 -9.23
C ASP A 466 29.61 3.22 -9.88
N SER A 467 28.80 3.00 -10.92
CA SER A 467 28.82 1.74 -11.68
C SER A 467 30.15 1.52 -12.39
N GLN A 468 30.69 2.55 -13.07
CA GLN A 468 32.00 2.44 -13.72
C GLN A 468 33.13 2.14 -12.74
N LEU A 469 33.11 2.70 -11.54
CA LEU A 469 34.08 2.39 -10.50
C LEU A 469 33.96 0.94 -10.02
N SER A 470 32.75 0.42 -9.86
CA SER A 470 32.51 -0.98 -9.52
C SER A 470 33.05 -1.92 -10.60
N ASP A 471 32.76 -1.62 -11.86
CA ASP A 471 33.28 -2.40 -13.01
C ASP A 471 34.82 -2.42 -13.04
N LEU A 472 35.47 -1.29 -12.73
CA LEU A 472 36.93 -1.21 -12.65
C LEU A 472 37.50 -2.03 -11.48
N VAL A 473 36.81 -2.07 -10.32
CA VAL A 473 37.23 -2.92 -9.20
C VAL A 473 37.11 -4.40 -9.53
N GLU A 474 35.99 -4.79 -10.18
CA GLU A 474 35.77 -6.17 -10.63
C GLU A 474 36.78 -6.61 -11.72
N GLY A 475 37.26 -5.67 -12.53
CA GLY A 475 38.24 -5.92 -13.56
C GLY A 475 39.66 -6.18 -13.05
N ILE A 476 39.97 -5.92 -11.79
CA ILE A 476 41.27 -6.16 -11.16
C ILE A 476 41.35 -7.61 -10.66
N SER A 477 42.40 -8.30 -11.04
CA SER A 477 42.65 -9.68 -10.57
C SER A 477 42.91 -9.69 -9.05
N GLU A 478 42.51 -10.77 -8.37
CA GLU A 478 42.77 -10.90 -6.92
C GLU A 478 44.25 -10.84 -6.55
N ASP A 479 45.13 -11.26 -7.45
CA ASP A 479 46.58 -11.24 -7.25
C ASP A 479 47.17 -9.81 -7.34
N ASP A 480 46.49 -8.89 -8.05
CA ASP A 480 46.91 -7.50 -8.26
C ASP A 480 46.21 -6.53 -7.27
N LYS A 481 45.27 -7.01 -6.47
CA LYS A 481 44.59 -6.19 -5.46
C LYS A 481 45.52 -5.86 -4.27
N GLU A 482 45.99 -4.63 -4.21
CA GLU A 482 46.69 -4.09 -3.04
C GLU A 482 45.67 -3.72 -1.96
N GLU A 483 45.67 -4.42 -0.80
CA GLU A 483 44.66 -4.23 0.27
C GLU A 483 44.48 -2.76 0.71
N GLU A 484 45.56 -1.97 0.66
CA GLU A 484 45.51 -0.54 1.08
C GLU A 484 44.69 0.35 0.14
N LEU A 485 44.49 -0.07 -1.12
CA LEU A 485 43.73 0.71 -2.11
C LEU A 485 42.23 0.51 -2.05
N PHE A 486 41.77 -0.51 -1.32
CA PHE A 486 40.39 -0.89 -1.23
C PHE A 486 39.83 -0.76 0.19
N ASN A 487 38.51 -0.63 0.29
CA ASN A 487 37.82 -0.68 1.59
C ASN A 487 37.88 -2.10 2.19
N GLU A 488 37.45 -2.26 3.45
CA GLU A 488 37.46 -3.55 4.16
C GLU A 488 36.69 -4.67 3.42
N ALA A 489 35.70 -4.33 2.60
CA ALA A 489 34.93 -5.27 1.80
C ALA A 489 35.61 -5.62 0.46
N GLY A 490 36.64 -4.87 0.03
CA GLY A 490 37.34 -5.08 -1.23
C GLY A 490 36.53 -4.68 -2.48
N ASP A 491 35.40 -3.98 -2.32
CA ASP A 491 34.45 -3.64 -3.37
C ASP A 491 34.51 -2.17 -3.83
N ALA A 492 35.29 -1.34 -3.18
CA ALA A 492 35.45 0.08 -3.54
C ALA A 492 36.86 0.60 -3.27
N PHE A 493 37.34 1.52 -4.12
CA PHE A 493 38.60 2.21 -3.90
C PHE A 493 38.56 3.15 -2.71
N VAL A 494 39.68 3.24 -1.95
CA VAL A 494 39.94 4.27 -0.96
C VAL A 494 40.53 5.50 -1.66
N PRO A 495 39.80 6.61 -1.84
CA PRO A 495 40.20 7.70 -2.71
C PRO A 495 41.58 8.27 -2.39
N LYS A 496 41.89 8.42 -1.10
CA LYS A 496 43.14 9.02 -0.65
C LYS A 496 44.35 8.13 -0.99
N GLU A 497 44.23 6.84 -0.80
CA GLU A 497 45.33 5.90 -1.10
C GLU A 497 45.47 5.70 -2.60
N LEU A 498 44.35 5.67 -3.36
CA LEU A 498 44.36 5.65 -4.79
C LEU A 498 45.06 6.86 -5.41
N ASP A 499 44.76 8.10 -4.93
CA ASP A 499 45.41 9.33 -5.40
C ASP A 499 46.93 9.31 -5.14
N LYS A 500 47.35 8.74 -3.99
CA LYS A 500 48.75 8.57 -3.67
C LYS A 500 49.46 7.59 -4.63
N LYS A 501 48.81 6.44 -4.87
CA LYS A 501 49.37 5.41 -5.81
C LYS A 501 49.46 5.93 -7.24
N VAL A 502 48.42 6.64 -7.72
CA VAL A 502 48.41 7.26 -9.05
C VAL A 502 49.55 8.27 -9.20
N LYS A 503 49.84 9.09 -8.15
CA LYS A 503 51.00 10.00 -8.18
C LYS A 503 52.33 9.23 -8.27
N GLU A 504 52.49 8.16 -7.53
CA GLU A 504 53.69 7.32 -7.59
C GLU A 504 53.90 6.71 -8.98
N ILE A 505 52.77 6.24 -9.60
CA ILE A 505 52.81 5.74 -10.99
C ILE A 505 53.21 6.86 -11.97
N GLN A 506 52.60 8.04 -11.84
CA GLN A 506 52.93 9.19 -12.70
C GLN A 506 54.37 9.65 -12.55
N GLU A 507 54.92 9.65 -11.32
CA GLU A 507 56.33 10.01 -11.09
C GLU A 507 57.31 9.04 -11.76
N GLN A 508 56.92 7.77 -11.95
CA GLN A 508 57.74 6.76 -12.62
C GLN A 508 57.69 6.87 -14.16
N ILE A 509 56.74 7.63 -14.71
CA ILE A 509 56.67 7.81 -16.17
C ILE A 509 57.87 8.61 -16.65
N THR A 510 58.62 8.01 -17.56
CA THR A 510 59.76 8.61 -18.25
C THR A 510 59.53 8.60 -19.75
N SER A 511 60.10 9.54 -20.42
CA SER A 511 60.20 9.59 -21.88
C SER A 511 61.45 10.35 -22.28
N PRO A 512 61.96 10.21 -23.49
CA PRO A 512 63.13 10.97 -23.94
C PRO A 512 62.94 12.50 -23.75
N GLU A 513 61.72 12.98 -23.83
CA GLU A 513 61.38 14.40 -23.57
C GLU A 513 61.45 14.74 -22.09
N ILE A 514 60.91 13.90 -21.21
CA ILE A 514 60.94 14.12 -19.75
C ILE A 514 62.38 14.03 -19.24
N GLU A 515 63.15 13.04 -19.71
CA GLU A 515 64.55 12.91 -19.31
C GLU A 515 65.39 14.13 -19.70
N ALA A 516 65.15 14.65 -20.91
CA ALA A 516 65.80 15.86 -21.37
C ALA A 516 65.43 17.08 -20.51
N LEU A 517 64.14 17.20 -20.13
CA LEU A 517 63.64 18.29 -19.25
C LEU A 517 64.19 18.15 -17.84
N GLN A 518 64.36 16.98 -17.30
CA GLN A 518 64.98 16.72 -15.98
C GLN A 518 66.45 17.09 -16.04
N HIS A 519 67.18 16.71 -17.07
CA HIS A 519 68.58 17.13 -17.23
C HIS A 519 68.73 18.64 -17.42
N TYR A 520 67.79 19.31 -18.13
CA TYR A 520 67.74 20.78 -18.20
C TYR A 520 67.64 21.45 -16.82
N LEU A 521 66.87 20.84 -15.88
CA LEU A 521 66.72 21.34 -14.51
C LEU A 521 68.00 21.25 -13.65
N GLU A 522 68.90 20.32 -13.97
CA GLU A 522 70.21 20.15 -13.29
C GLU A 522 71.22 21.22 -13.70
N LEU A 523 71.03 21.81 -14.88
CA LEU A 523 71.93 22.86 -15.40
C LEU A 523 71.80 24.15 -14.57
N SER A 524 72.95 24.67 -14.10
CA SER A 524 72.97 25.88 -13.27
C SER A 524 73.24 27.17 -14.03
N LYS A 525 74.02 27.10 -15.12
CA LYS A 525 74.42 28.28 -15.91
C LYS A 525 73.45 28.56 -17.05
N LYS A 526 73.14 29.82 -17.28
CA LYS A 526 72.23 30.24 -18.35
C LYS A 526 72.72 29.89 -19.76
N ALA A 527 74.00 30.04 -20.04
CA ALA A 527 74.56 29.66 -21.35
C ALA A 527 74.45 28.17 -21.65
N ASP A 528 74.60 27.32 -20.61
CA ASP A 528 74.47 25.85 -20.76
C ASP A 528 73.02 25.49 -21.03
N LYS A 529 72.06 26.17 -20.40
CA LYS A 529 70.62 26.01 -20.61
C LYS A 529 70.18 26.38 -22.06
N GLU A 530 70.69 27.54 -22.55
CA GLU A 530 70.38 28.01 -23.91
C GLU A 530 70.97 27.04 -24.97
N SER A 531 72.17 26.54 -24.78
CA SER A 531 72.83 25.52 -25.63
C SER A 531 72.05 24.19 -25.56
N PHE A 532 71.58 23.80 -24.42
CA PHE A 532 70.83 22.59 -24.20
C PHE A 532 69.47 22.61 -24.94
N VAL A 533 68.74 23.73 -24.90
CA VAL A 533 67.50 23.93 -25.64
C VAL A 533 67.69 23.74 -27.14
N HIS A 534 68.78 24.29 -27.68
CA HIS A 534 69.08 24.17 -29.10
C HIS A 534 69.43 22.71 -29.52
N ASN A 535 70.11 21.96 -28.63
CA ASN A 535 70.58 20.63 -28.91
C ASN A 535 69.53 19.53 -28.62
N ASN A 536 68.35 19.90 -28.07
CA ASN A 536 67.30 18.95 -27.73
C ASN A 536 65.96 19.32 -28.42
N PRO A 537 65.87 19.20 -29.77
CA PRO A 537 64.70 19.57 -30.53
C PRO A 537 63.48 18.59 -30.29
N GLN A 538 63.73 17.43 -29.67
CA GLN A 538 62.69 16.49 -29.30
C GLN A 538 61.75 16.99 -28.18
N VAL A 539 62.19 18.04 -27.43
CA VAL A 539 61.38 18.70 -26.43
C VAL A 539 60.55 19.76 -27.07
N ALA A 540 59.25 19.79 -26.78
CA ALA A 540 58.36 20.79 -27.32
C ALA A 540 58.46 22.12 -26.52
N TRP A 541 59.66 22.79 -26.61
CA TRP A 541 59.97 24.01 -25.90
C TRP A 541 58.98 25.17 -26.14
N ASN A 542 58.31 25.16 -27.27
CA ASN A 542 57.27 26.14 -27.64
C ASN A 542 56.00 26.06 -26.81
N LYS A 543 55.79 24.95 -26.08
CA LYS A 543 54.67 24.79 -25.18
C LYS A 543 54.92 25.38 -23.78
N MET A 544 56.09 25.90 -23.54
CA MET A 544 56.50 26.50 -22.28
C MET A 544 56.81 27.99 -22.43
N ASP A 545 56.47 28.76 -21.37
CA ASP A 545 56.77 30.18 -21.32
C ASP A 545 58.29 30.42 -21.15
N CYS A 546 58.90 31.05 -22.17
CA CYS A 546 60.31 31.37 -22.20
C CYS A 546 60.57 32.77 -21.63
N ASN A 547 61.50 32.90 -20.70
CA ASN A 547 61.93 34.18 -20.16
C ASN A 547 63.41 34.39 -20.51
N ASN A 548 63.71 35.34 -21.43
CA ASN A 548 65.06 35.70 -21.86
C ASN A 548 65.93 34.50 -22.24
N GLY A 549 65.40 33.56 -23.05
CA GLY A 549 66.12 32.44 -23.60
C GLY A 549 66.32 31.24 -22.66
N SER A 550 65.68 31.28 -21.49
CA SER A 550 65.69 30.16 -20.54
C SER A 550 64.28 29.92 -19.95
N TYR A 551 64.03 28.73 -19.43
CA TYR A 551 62.78 28.34 -18.79
C TYR A 551 62.93 28.25 -17.30
N SER A 552 62.00 28.75 -16.53
CA SER A 552 62.03 28.69 -15.09
C SER A 552 61.77 27.26 -14.62
N LYS A 553 62.32 26.92 -13.43
CA LYS A 553 62.12 25.59 -12.82
C LYS A 553 60.63 25.27 -12.66
N SER A 554 59.79 26.24 -12.31
CA SER A 554 58.37 26.06 -12.17
C SER A 554 57.70 25.72 -13.49
N VAL A 555 58.03 26.40 -14.59
CA VAL A 555 57.46 26.17 -15.92
C VAL A 555 57.82 24.78 -16.43
N VAL A 556 59.10 24.37 -16.29
CA VAL A 556 59.57 23.05 -16.72
C VAL A 556 58.95 21.95 -15.90
N ASN A 557 58.89 22.10 -14.56
CA ASN A 557 58.22 21.12 -13.71
C ASN A 557 56.73 20.96 -14.02
N ASN A 558 56.04 22.06 -14.28
CA ASN A 558 54.64 22.05 -14.70
C ASN A 558 54.46 21.32 -16.04
N TYR A 559 55.39 21.52 -16.98
CA TYR A 559 55.32 20.85 -18.28
C TYR A 559 55.65 19.34 -18.15
N ILE A 560 56.63 18.96 -17.34
CA ILE A 560 56.89 17.54 -17.02
C ILE A 560 55.62 16.89 -16.40
N LYS A 561 54.95 17.63 -15.49
CA LYS A 561 53.71 17.13 -14.90
C LYS A 561 52.62 16.92 -15.96
N THR A 562 52.45 17.88 -16.88
CA THR A 562 51.49 17.75 -17.99
C THR A 562 51.78 16.58 -18.87
N LEU A 563 53.08 16.35 -19.24
CA LEU A 563 53.49 15.20 -20.05
C LEU A 563 53.21 13.86 -19.36
N ARG A 564 53.35 13.79 -18.04
CA ARG A 564 53.02 12.62 -17.23
C ARG A 564 51.51 12.40 -17.11
N GLU A 565 50.73 13.46 -16.99
CA GLU A 565 49.25 13.41 -16.95
C GLU A 565 48.63 13.05 -18.30
N GLU A 566 49.26 13.46 -19.42
CA GLU A 566 48.84 13.14 -20.77
C GLU A 566 49.32 11.75 -21.25
N HIS A 567 50.17 11.05 -20.47
CA HIS A 567 50.60 9.73 -20.79
C HIS A 567 49.45 8.73 -20.77
N THR A 568 49.30 7.96 -21.81
CA THR A 568 48.26 6.89 -21.92
C THR A 568 48.90 5.53 -21.69
N PHE A 569 48.36 4.77 -20.77
CA PHE A 569 48.69 3.37 -20.55
C PHE A 569 47.87 2.47 -21.45
N ASP A 570 48.30 1.23 -21.64
CA ASP A 570 47.48 0.22 -22.32
C ASP A 570 46.18 -0.02 -21.55
N GLU A 571 45.05 -0.13 -22.26
CA GLU A 571 43.67 -0.19 -21.64
C GLU A 571 43.50 -1.38 -20.68
N ASP A 572 44.25 -2.47 -20.87
CA ASP A 572 44.21 -3.66 -20.02
C ASP A 572 45.22 -3.58 -18.85
N SER A 573 46.00 -2.49 -18.72
CA SER A 573 47.02 -2.38 -17.68
C SER A 573 46.42 -1.96 -16.34
N TYR A 574 47.04 -2.43 -15.25
CA TYR A 574 46.68 -2.08 -13.90
C TYR A 574 46.79 -0.55 -13.67
N GLU A 575 47.85 0.07 -14.19
CA GLU A 575 48.09 1.51 -14.12
C GLU A 575 46.95 2.31 -14.82
N TYR A 576 46.46 1.83 -15.97
CA TYR A 576 45.32 2.45 -16.65
C TYR A 576 44.07 2.43 -15.79
N ILE A 577 43.74 1.27 -15.16
CA ILE A 577 42.59 1.12 -14.30
C ILE A 577 42.65 2.07 -13.13
N LEU A 578 43.80 2.18 -12.45
CA LEU A 578 43.97 3.09 -11.30
C LEU A 578 43.88 4.57 -11.72
N CYS A 579 44.51 4.96 -12.82
CA CYS A 579 44.43 6.34 -13.31
C CYS A 579 43.01 6.72 -13.74
N LYS A 580 42.31 5.78 -14.40
CA LYS A 580 40.90 5.97 -14.80
C LYS A 580 39.99 6.07 -13.57
N ALA A 581 40.17 5.23 -12.57
CA ALA A 581 39.43 5.27 -11.33
C ALA A 581 39.62 6.58 -10.56
N SER A 582 40.86 7.07 -10.45
CA SER A 582 41.18 8.36 -9.84
C SER A 582 40.51 9.52 -10.58
N SER A 583 40.59 9.53 -11.92
CA SER A 583 39.90 10.55 -12.74
C SER A 583 38.39 10.54 -12.55
N ILE A 584 37.76 9.37 -12.47
CA ILE A 584 36.32 9.22 -12.23
C ILE A 584 35.96 9.74 -10.83
N LEU A 585 36.73 9.39 -9.81
CA LEU A 585 36.53 9.88 -8.45
C LEU A 585 36.62 11.40 -8.32
N GLU A 586 37.56 12.04 -9.00
CA GLU A 586 37.68 13.50 -9.02
C GLU A 586 36.48 14.15 -9.69
N LYS A 587 36.04 13.62 -10.85
CA LYS A 587 34.81 14.08 -11.52
C LYS A 587 33.60 13.92 -10.64
N GLN A 588 33.44 12.75 -10.01
CA GLN A 588 32.32 12.46 -9.10
C GLN A 588 32.31 13.40 -7.89
N LYS A 589 33.49 13.68 -7.31
CA LYS A 589 33.62 14.64 -6.19
C LYS A 589 33.19 16.06 -6.62
N SER A 590 33.57 16.48 -7.79
CA SER A 590 33.17 17.77 -8.36
C SER A 590 31.65 17.82 -8.57
N LEU A 591 31.07 16.78 -9.17
CA LEU A 591 29.63 16.68 -9.40
C LEU A 591 28.84 16.60 -8.09
N LYS A 592 29.28 15.85 -7.08
CA LYS A 592 28.65 15.80 -5.76
C LYS A 592 28.64 17.19 -5.08
N SER A 593 29.71 17.98 -5.25
CA SER A 593 29.73 19.36 -4.78
C SER A 593 28.78 20.27 -5.56
N GLN A 594 28.66 20.08 -6.88
CA GLN A 594 27.74 20.80 -7.74
C GLN A 594 26.29 20.48 -7.39
N VAL A 595 25.92 19.18 -7.26
CA VAL A 595 24.60 18.72 -6.86
C VAL A 595 24.15 19.37 -5.55
N LYS A 596 25.05 19.45 -4.55
CA LYS A 596 24.71 20.09 -3.29
C LYS A 596 24.34 21.56 -3.46
N LYS A 597 25.12 22.31 -4.26
CA LYS A 597 24.86 23.73 -4.55
C LYS A 597 23.58 23.91 -5.34
N ASP A 598 23.36 23.08 -6.35
CA ASP A 598 22.18 23.16 -7.21
C ASP A 598 20.91 22.77 -6.45
N ALA A 599 20.99 21.78 -5.56
CA ALA A 599 19.89 21.39 -4.67
C ALA A 599 19.51 22.53 -3.72
N GLU A 600 20.49 23.19 -3.07
CA GLU A 600 20.25 24.35 -2.22
C GLU A 600 19.69 25.56 -3.01
N ALA A 601 20.15 25.76 -4.23
CA ALA A 601 19.64 26.79 -5.12
C ALA A 601 18.19 26.50 -5.55
N LEU A 602 17.91 25.24 -5.91
CA LEU A 602 16.57 24.80 -6.29
C LEU A 602 15.60 24.92 -5.12
N GLU A 603 15.99 24.54 -3.90
CA GLU A 603 15.17 24.70 -2.69
C GLU A 603 14.79 26.18 -2.47
N LYS A 604 15.78 27.09 -2.53
CA LYS A 604 15.53 28.53 -2.37
C LYS A 604 14.65 29.09 -3.48
N LYS A 605 14.84 28.64 -4.73
CA LYS A 605 14.04 29.03 -5.88
C LYS A 605 12.61 28.54 -5.71
N THR A 606 12.41 27.29 -5.26
CA THR A 606 11.11 26.70 -4.99
C THR A 606 10.33 27.47 -3.93
N LYS A 607 10.98 27.78 -2.79
CA LYS A 607 10.39 28.62 -1.75
C LYS A 607 9.89 29.94 -2.32
N LYS A 608 10.74 30.65 -3.05
CA LYS A 608 10.39 31.94 -3.67
C LYS A 608 9.23 31.81 -4.66
N THR A 609 9.22 30.74 -5.44
CA THR A 609 8.16 30.45 -6.40
C THR A 609 6.83 30.26 -5.70
N ILE A 610 6.77 29.46 -4.62
CA ILE A 610 5.55 29.26 -3.83
C ILE A 610 5.04 30.58 -3.25
N GLU A 611 5.92 31.39 -2.65
CA GLU A 611 5.56 32.68 -2.03
C GLU A 611 5.07 33.73 -3.05
N SER A 612 5.38 33.56 -4.35
CA SER A 612 5.02 34.46 -5.44
C SER A 612 4.04 33.90 -6.47
N LEU A 613 3.36 32.78 -6.16
CA LEU A 613 2.39 32.16 -7.08
C LEU A 613 1.29 33.15 -7.48
N THR A 614 0.94 33.16 -8.75
CA THR A 614 -0.29 33.79 -9.24
C THR A 614 -1.51 32.94 -8.92
N ASP A 615 -2.70 33.50 -8.96
CA ASP A 615 -3.93 32.74 -8.69
C ASP A 615 -4.17 31.68 -9.76
N GLU A 616 -3.77 31.92 -11.01
CA GLU A 616 -3.79 30.90 -12.08
C GLU A 616 -2.84 29.73 -11.78
N GLN A 617 -1.64 30.03 -11.27
CA GLN A 617 -0.68 29.00 -10.87
C GLN A 617 -1.15 28.22 -9.64
N VAL A 618 -1.82 28.88 -8.69
CA VAL A 618 -2.47 28.19 -7.53
C VAL A 618 -3.50 27.21 -8.03
N ASN A 619 -4.43 27.64 -8.89
CA ASN A 619 -5.46 26.77 -9.45
C ASN A 619 -4.86 25.61 -10.26
N TYR A 620 -3.81 25.87 -11.02
CA TYR A 620 -3.08 24.84 -11.76
C TYR A 620 -2.46 23.79 -10.83
N LEU A 621 -1.79 24.22 -9.77
CA LEU A 621 -1.13 23.31 -8.82
C LEU A 621 -2.14 22.51 -7.98
N LEU A 622 -3.24 23.14 -7.56
CA LEU A 622 -4.34 22.44 -6.88
C LEU A 622 -5.01 21.42 -7.80
N ASN A 623 -5.20 21.76 -9.08
CA ASN A 623 -5.69 20.80 -10.07
C ASN A 623 -4.75 19.60 -10.22
N LYS A 624 -3.45 19.84 -10.31
CA LYS A 624 -2.44 18.78 -10.36
C LYS A 624 -2.46 17.89 -9.11
N LYS A 625 -2.55 18.52 -7.93
CA LYS A 625 -2.52 17.83 -6.65
C LYS A 625 -3.79 17.00 -6.38
N TRP A 626 -4.97 17.59 -6.55
CA TRP A 626 -6.23 17.00 -6.12
C TRP A 626 -6.97 16.22 -7.21
N ILE A 627 -6.88 16.70 -8.45
CA ILE A 627 -7.72 16.19 -9.55
C ILE A 627 -6.96 15.20 -10.42
N GLU A 628 -5.80 15.59 -10.92
CA GLU A 628 -5.04 14.72 -11.82
C GLU A 628 -4.57 13.46 -11.11
N SER A 629 -4.14 13.55 -9.84
CA SER A 629 -3.76 12.38 -9.04
C SER A 629 -4.91 11.38 -8.93
N LEU A 630 -6.12 11.84 -8.61
CA LEU A 630 -7.30 10.98 -8.52
C LEU A 630 -7.64 10.35 -9.87
N ILE A 631 -7.63 11.14 -10.94
CA ILE A 631 -7.93 10.65 -12.29
C ILE A 631 -6.91 9.60 -12.72
N ASP A 632 -5.61 9.87 -12.55
CA ASP A 632 -4.55 8.94 -12.92
C ASP A 632 -4.68 7.61 -12.16
N ASN A 633 -5.05 7.66 -10.87
CA ASN A 633 -5.27 6.47 -10.08
C ASN A 633 -6.53 5.69 -10.53
N LEU A 634 -7.64 6.37 -10.85
CA LEU A 634 -8.84 5.72 -11.38
C LEU A 634 -8.58 5.05 -12.73
N PHE A 635 -7.78 5.66 -13.61
CA PHE A 635 -7.44 5.10 -14.93
C PHE A 635 -6.54 3.86 -14.89
N LYS A 636 -5.97 3.53 -13.72
CA LYS A 636 -5.28 2.25 -13.51
C LYS A 636 -6.24 1.07 -13.36
N LEU A 637 -7.50 1.30 -12.95
CA LEU A 637 -8.47 0.23 -12.69
C LEU A 637 -8.72 -0.68 -13.90
N PRO A 638 -9.01 -0.19 -15.13
CA PRO A 638 -9.17 -1.08 -16.27
C PRO A 638 -7.88 -1.84 -16.61
N VAL A 639 -6.71 -1.23 -16.45
CA VAL A 639 -5.41 -1.90 -16.67
C VAL A 639 -5.22 -3.05 -15.68
N GLU A 640 -5.55 -2.85 -14.41
CA GLU A 640 -5.49 -3.90 -13.38
C GLU A 640 -6.41 -5.09 -13.69
N ILE A 641 -7.60 -4.84 -14.25
CA ILE A 641 -8.53 -5.89 -14.68
C ILE A 641 -7.90 -6.73 -15.81
N VAL A 642 -7.34 -6.07 -16.82
CA VAL A 642 -6.70 -6.75 -17.96
C VAL A 642 -5.44 -7.52 -17.50
N ASP A 643 -4.60 -6.91 -16.68
CA ASP A 643 -3.41 -7.57 -16.13
C ASP A 643 -3.78 -8.74 -15.20
N GLY A 644 -4.89 -8.64 -14.47
CA GLY A 644 -5.45 -9.72 -13.67
C GLY A 644 -5.88 -10.92 -14.53
N LEU A 645 -6.56 -10.67 -15.64
CA LEU A 645 -6.93 -11.71 -16.60
C LEU A 645 -5.70 -12.38 -17.21
N ILE A 646 -4.70 -11.60 -17.63
CA ILE A 646 -3.44 -12.13 -18.17
C ILE A 646 -2.77 -13.08 -17.15
N LYS A 647 -2.62 -12.64 -15.90
CA LYS A 647 -2.05 -13.48 -14.82
C LYS A 647 -2.82 -14.78 -14.59
N ASN A 648 -4.15 -14.73 -14.64
CA ASN A 648 -4.98 -15.92 -14.48
C ASN A 648 -4.78 -16.92 -15.63
N ILE A 649 -4.67 -16.44 -16.87
CA ILE A 649 -4.44 -17.28 -18.04
C ILE A 649 -3.01 -17.87 -18.01
N GLU A 650 -2.00 -17.06 -17.68
CA GLU A 650 -0.62 -17.51 -17.51
C GLU A 650 -0.49 -18.57 -16.41
N ALA A 651 -1.22 -18.39 -15.30
CA ALA A 651 -1.26 -19.37 -14.21
C ALA A 651 -1.88 -20.71 -14.66
N LEU A 652 -2.97 -20.68 -15.44
CA LEU A 652 -3.57 -21.87 -16.02
C LEU A 652 -2.65 -22.56 -17.02
N GLN A 653 -1.96 -21.80 -17.86
CA GLN A 653 -0.95 -22.34 -18.77
C GLN A 653 0.14 -23.06 -17.99
N LYS A 654 0.77 -22.38 -17.04
CA LYS A 654 1.87 -22.91 -16.23
C LYS A 654 1.47 -24.15 -15.44
N LYS A 655 0.21 -24.21 -14.97
CA LYS A 655 -0.34 -25.33 -14.19
C LYS A 655 -0.24 -26.66 -14.95
N TYR A 656 -0.44 -26.64 -16.28
CA TYR A 656 -0.48 -27.84 -17.12
C TYR A 656 0.62 -27.89 -18.19
N GLU A 657 1.62 -27.00 -18.09
CA GLU A 657 2.73 -26.87 -19.07
C GLU A 657 3.63 -28.11 -19.07
N THR A 658 3.96 -28.63 -17.86
CA THR A 658 4.81 -29.79 -17.71
C THR A 658 3.94 -31.01 -17.39
N THR A 659 3.89 -31.98 -18.30
CA THR A 659 3.08 -33.19 -18.11
C THR A 659 3.89 -34.32 -17.50
N TYR A 660 3.17 -35.33 -16.95
CA TYR A 660 3.81 -36.57 -16.50
C TYR A 660 4.62 -37.22 -17.62
N PHE A 661 4.14 -37.21 -18.87
CA PHE A 661 4.84 -37.77 -20.00
C PHE A 661 6.12 -37.01 -20.38
N ASP A 662 6.11 -35.68 -20.21
CA ASP A 662 7.32 -34.86 -20.44
C ASP A 662 8.40 -35.25 -19.41
N ILE A 663 8.00 -35.33 -18.11
CA ILE A 663 8.91 -35.74 -17.05
C ILE A 663 9.42 -37.18 -17.27
N GLU A 664 8.55 -38.12 -17.64
CA GLU A 664 8.95 -39.52 -17.95
C GLU A 664 9.93 -39.57 -19.09
N LYS A 665 9.74 -38.76 -20.12
CA LYS A 665 10.65 -38.63 -21.25
C LYS A 665 11.99 -38.04 -20.83
N GLU A 666 12.03 -36.97 -20.08
CA GLU A 666 13.25 -36.37 -19.54
C GLU A 666 14.04 -37.34 -18.65
N ILE A 667 13.33 -38.10 -17.79
CA ILE A 667 13.97 -39.18 -16.99
C ILE A 667 14.64 -40.16 -17.88
N LYS A 668 13.95 -40.69 -18.91
CA LYS A 668 14.52 -41.67 -19.86
C LYS A 668 15.72 -41.11 -20.66
N GLU A 669 15.63 -39.87 -21.11
CA GLU A 669 16.72 -39.18 -21.80
C GLU A 669 17.93 -38.97 -20.87
N THR A 670 17.68 -38.61 -19.60
CA THR A 670 18.75 -38.43 -18.60
C THR A 670 19.39 -39.76 -18.23
N GLU A 671 18.62 -40.83 -18.06
CA GLU A 671 19.09 -42.20 -17.81
C GLU A 671 19.94 -42.70 -18.99
N ALA A 672 19.49 -42.47 -20.23
CA ALA A 672 20.23 -42.83 -21.41
C ALA A 672 21.56 -42.06 -21.54
N SER A 673 21.55 -40.73 -21.26
CA SER A 673 22.75 -39.90 -21.22
C SER A 673 23.73 -40.36 -20.15
N LEU A 674 23.26 -40.69 -18.96
CA LEU A 674 24.08 -41.22 -17.88
C LEU A 674 24.68 -42.59 -18.23
N CYS A 675 23.90 -43.48 -18.85
CA CYS A 675 24.40 -44.76 -19.38
C CYS A 675 25.53 -44.56 -20.41
N SER A 676 25.37 -43.56 -21.29
CA SER A 676 26.42 -43.21 -22.26
C SER A 676 27.71 -42.68 -21.61
N MET A 677 27.58 -41.87 -20.57
CA MET A 677 28.72 -41.36 -19.79
C MET A 677 29.41 -42.49 -19.01
N ILE A 678 28.66 -43.48 -18.51
CA ILE A 678 29.23 -44.67 -17.86
C ILE A 678 30.07 -45.49 -18.83
N ASP A 679 29.69 -45.57 -20.10
CA ASP A 679 30.46 -46.30 -21.16
C ASP A 679 31.85 -45.69 -21.42
N ASP A 680 32.04 -44.41 -21.14
CA ASP A 680 33.31 -43.70 -21.30
C ASP A 680 34.26 -43.87 -20.10
N LEU A 681 33.76 -44.46 -18.98
CA LEU A 681 34.57 -44.67 -17.79
C LEU A 681 35.45 -45.93 -17.92
N VAL A 682 36.66 -45.82 -17.44
CA VAL A 682 37.65 -46.92 -17.44
C VAL A 682 38.06 -47.20 -15.99
N GLY A 683 37.99 -48.46 -15.59
CA GLY A 683 38.35 -48.91 -14.25
C GLY A 683 38.96 -50.31 -14.23
N ASP A 684 39.22 -50.87 -13.05
CA ASP A 684 39.60 -52.24 -12.88
C ASP A 684 38.45 -53.23 -13.14
N GLU A 685 38.70 -54.54 -13.07
CA GLU A 685 37.71 -55.58 -13.36
C GLU A 685 36.47 -55.50 -12.43
N TYR A 686 36.69 -55.10 -11.19
CA TYR A 686 35.59 -54.95 -10.19
C TYR A 686 34.81 -53.67 -10.42
N ASP A 687 35.50 -52.55 -10.73
CA ASP A 687 34.88 -51.29 -11.07
C ASP A 687 34.00 -51.39 -12.32
N MET A 688 34.53 -52.07 -13.37
CA MET A 688 33.78 -52.30 -14.61
C MET A 688 32.56 -53.15 -14.41
N LYS A 689 32.61 -54.15 -13.48
CA LYS A 689 31.44 -54.95 -13.12
C LYS A 689 30.41 -54.11 -12.41
N GLY A 690 30.83 -53.29 -11.45
CA GLY A 690 29.94 -52.37 -10.74
C GLY A 690 29.26 -51.33 -11.67
N LEU A 691 30.01 -50.74 -12.60
CA LEU A 691 29.49 -49.85 -13.62
C LEU A 691 28.49 -50.52 -14.57
N SER A 692 28.74 -51.79 -14.93
CA SER A 692 27.80 -52.56 -15.75
C SER A 692 26.49 -52.87 -15.01
N GLU A 693 26.57 -53.21 -13.73
CA GLU A 693 25.37 -53.38 -12.89
C GLU A 693 24.60 -52.09 -12.71
N LEU A 694 25.29 -50.95 -12.45
CA LEU A 694 24.67 -49.62 -12.34
C LEU A 694 23.98 -49.24 -13.67
N LYS A 695 24.59 -49.49 -14.81
CA LYS A 695 23.98 -49.23 -16.10
C LYS A 695 22.74 -50.08 -16.34
N SER A 696 22.74 -51.34 -15.96
CA SER A 696 21.57 -52.25 -16.02
C SER A 696 20.41 -51.75 -15.13
N LEU A 697 20.70 -51.25 -13.93
CA LEU A 697 19.70 -50.65 -13.04
C LEU A 697 19.11 -49.35 -13.64
N LEU A 698 19.90 -48.53 -14.28
CA LEU A 698 19.45 -47.30 -14.93
C LEU A 698 18.64 -47.56 -16.20
N SER A 699 19.00 -48.57 -16.98
CA SER A 699 18.29 -48.94 -18.21
C SER A 699 16.99 -49.72 -17.94
N GLY A 700 16.80 -50.22 -16.71
CA GLY A 700 15.63 -51.03 -16.34
C GLY A 700 15.68 -52.47 -16.91
N GLU A 701 16.87 -52.98 -17.29
CA GLU A 701 17.11 -54.33 -17.76
C GLU A 701 17.51 -55.30 -16.63
#